data_34253261023ca814701844d235467c3c
#
_entry.id   34253261023ca814701844d235467c3c
#
_cell.length_a   1.000
_cell.length_b   1.000
_cell.length_c   1.000
_cell.angle_alpha   90.00
_cell.angle_beta   90.00
_cell.angle_gamma   90.00
#
_symmetry.space_group_name_H-M   'P 1'
#
loop_
_entity.id
_entity.type
_entity.pdbx_description
1 polymer ?
#
loop_
_entity_poly.entity_id
_entity_poly.type
_entity_poly.pdbx_seq_one_letter_code
_entity_poly.pdbx_strand_id
1 'polypeptide(L)'
;MGMVRVPRSLRANAAINFHDDRLEGYSGRTVSAVAGLVAVASFSGGAEAQQSNLPPVSVDAPVARQKPAANAPTPDQVRARNALRRAAKRQQQQAKPAPAEPTPALAPDRDRYADPAAPYKGDRLQASGKFPEPLLNTPKTVTVLTKDVIEDKNATTLKQAILSTAGVTLGSGEGGNAFGDRFFIRGFDARNDVFIDGVRDAGVSVRENFFTEQIEILRGPASSFAGRGTTGGAINIVTKEAQTEKSFYNMDTTFGTDATKRIVLDVNQVINPTFAVRAGGMFQDADVAGRNYVTDNRSGAFLATKWTPIDSVKVTTDYIHTDLHGIPDFGVPYYRPGATTSSSNQQFNSTAGAPYPDVGVNRNNFYGFIYRDFFQVQQDIGTVNTEIKITPDLTFNDKVRVSHSLNNYIGTLPESPSAPIPLTAATLTANPQSRYQTTDVLANQSEFTYKFNTGDFKHTLLGGVEVDRETSSIDKYTGLTSELVTGTPFTGSGSLAGQSVFSPGYNFTPFPTVPTLLGQPTKIAIDTASAYVLDTVNYRDFIILNGGVRFDDYRLNTSGYGTVNGATQFGTQSAEFGMPNFNVGVTVKPLPYASVYAAYATSSNPVGAEFDGTSSAYGGIAPVLAGSPNQIFGPEKNQAAEVGTKWELFNRHLLLTGALFQTNKENAREAFNVTAATQTAACPYPTGVTGNVSCIIAGSAYYVRGIDLEVSGKITDKWSVFGGIVLMQSAVTASNVPAKNMPQPLLYTTNVGLALANVAHQSFSLLSKYQLTDMWELGGQAVYRSRIYGGQLLAANEGTSIPNYWKFDAFVEAKIDKNWKLKLYVNNITNKLYYEALYQSAAPFVLEAPGRAAYLVLSARY
;
A
#
# COMPACT_ATOMS: atom_id res chain seq x y z
N MET A 1 -29.70 10.72 -35.81
CA MET A 1 -29.04 10.23 -37.02
C MET A 1 -28.02 11.26 -37.42
N GLY A 2 -26.76 10.92 -37.49
CA GLY A 2 -25.65 11.79 -37.89
C GLY A 2 -24.53 11.75 -36.90
N MET A 3 -23.69 10.71 -36.97
CA MET A 3 -22.41 10.68 -36.28
C MET A 3 -21.46 11.68 -36.92
N VAL A 4 -21.08 12.70 -36.15
CA VAL A 4 -19.98 13.59 -36.53
C VAL A 4 -18.68 12.93 -36.05
N ARG A 5 -17.91 12.39 -36.97
CA ARG A 5 -16.51 11.97 -36.73
C ARG A 5 -15.64 13.22 -36.65
N VAL A 6 -14.99 13.42 -35.51
CA VAL A 6 -13.94 14.44 -35.36
C VAL A 6 -12.66 13.92 -36.02
N PRO A 7 -11.97 14.67 -36.88
CA PRO A 7 -10.75 14.24 -37.55
C PRO A 7 -9.57 14.18 -36.59
N ARG A 8 -8.87 13.03 -36.59
CA ARG A 8 -7.54 12.90 -36.01
C ARG A 8 -6.52 13.63 -36.89
N SER A 9 -6.12 14.84 -36.51
CA SER A 9 -4.86 15.41 -36.97
C SER A 9 -4.58 16.72 -36.23
N LEU A 10 -3.69 16.59 -35.22
CA LEU A 10 -2.74 17.66 -34.85
C LEU A 10 -1.73 17.01 -33.88
N ARG A 11 -0.75 16.32 -34.47
CA ARG A 11 0.51 16.03 -33.80
C ARG A 11 1.35 17.30 -33.87
N ALA A 12 1.47 18.01 -32.77
CA ALA A 12 2.52 19.02 -32.64
C ALA A 12 3.81 18.29 -32.22
N ASN A 13 4.75 18.15 -33.12
CA ASN A 13 6.13 17.81 -32.81
C ASN A 13 6.77 18.98 -32.08
N ALA A 14 6.87 18.93 -30.79
CA ALA A 14 7.75 19.79 -30.01
C ALA A 14 9.13 19.12 -29.95
N ALA A 15 10.02 19.53 -30.81
CA ALA A 15 11.46 19.24 -30.71
C ALA A 15 12.00 20.00 -29.50
N ILE A 16 12.34 19.31 -28.44
CA ILE A 16 13.04 19.91 -27.27
C ILE A 16 14.51 19.96 -27.64
N ASN A 17 15.00 21.16 -27.89
CA ASN A 17 16.45 21.46 -27.94
C ASN A 17 17.01 21.39 -26.53
N PHE A 18 17.94 20.48 -26.29
CA PHE A 18 18.80 20.50 -25.10
C PHE A 18 19.71 21.72 -25.18
N HIS A 19 19.48 22.67 -24.31
CA HIS A 19 20.46 23.71 -24.02
C HIS A 19 21.30 23.26 -22.83
N ASP A 20 22.59 23.17 -23.11
CA ASP A 20 23.69 22.84 -22.20
C ASP A 20 23.94 24.08 -21.33
N ASP A 21 23.35 24.13 -20.13
CA ASP A 21 23.69 25.15 -19.15
C ASP A 21 24.72 24.60 -18.18
N ARG A 22 25.92 25.13 -18.37
CA ARG A 22 27.12 24.90 -17.54
C ARG A 22 26.85 25.27 -16.07
N LEU A 23 27.05 24.27 -15.22
CA LEU A 23 27.20 24.48 -13.77
C LEU A 23 28.54 25.09 -13.47
N GLU A 24 28.57 26.39 -13.11
CA GLU A 24 29.68 27.01 -12.41
C GLU A 24 29.48 26.94 -10.89
N GLY A 25 30.41 26.27 -10.26
CA GLY A 25 30.99 26.59 -8.98
C GLY A 25 30.21 26.37 -7.70
N TYR A 26 30.31 25.16 -7.11
CA TYR A 26 30.45 25.06 -5.65
C TYR A 26 31.57 24.09 -5.30
N SER A 27 32.54 24.64 -4.54
CA SER A 27 33.78 24.01 -4.09
C SER A 27 33.54 22.76 -3.24
N GLY A 28 34.40 21.79 -3.49
CA GLY A 28 34.37 20.45 -2.93
C GLY A 28 34.35 20.39 -1.40
N ARG A 29 33.53 19.45 -0.95
CA ARG A 29 33.83 18.59 0.18
C ARG A 29 33.72 17.17 -0.29
N THR A 30 34.83 16.52 -0.32
CA THR A 30 35.04 15.10 -0.57
C THR A 30 34.14 14.28 0.34
N VAL A 31 33.19 13.58 -0.26
CA VAL A 31 32.50 12.45 0.40
C VAL A 31 33.51 11.29 0.36
N SER A 32 34.21 11.08 1.45
CA SER A 32 34.99 9.86 1.66
C SER A 32 34.04 8.71 1.85
N ALA A 33 34.02 7.78 0.90
CA ALA A 33 33.38 6.49 1.07
C ALA A 33 34.07 5.77 2.23
N VAL A 34 33.39 5.70 3.38
CA VAL A 34 33.82 4.90 4.52
C VAL A 34 33.37 3.47 4.23
N ALA A 35 34.25 2.68 3.65
CA ALA A 35 34.19 1.23 3.72
C ALA A 35 34.53 0.85 5.17
N GLY A 36 33.51 0.78 6.02
CA GLY A 36 33.65 0.35 7.41
C GLY A 36 33.85 -1.16 7.46
N LEU A 37 35.08 -1.60 7.57
CA LEU A 37 35.44 -2.95 8.08
C LEU A 37 34.84 -3.07 9.48
N VAL A 38 33.93 -4.00 9.69
CA VAL A 38 33.50 -4.43 11.02
C VAL A 38 34.66 -5.25 11.63
N ALA A 39 35.49 -4.58 12.41
CA ALA A 39 36.45 -5.26 13.29
C ALA A 39 35.66 -5.79 14.49
N VAL A 40 35.58 -7.12 14.61
CA VAL A 40 35.14 -7.79 15.83
C VAL A 40 36.24 -7.57 16.87
N ALA A 41 36.06 -6.58 17.73
CA ALA A 41 36.90 -6.40 18.90
C ALA A 41 36.49 -7.43 19.96
N SER A 42 37.33 -8.45 20.14
CA SER A 42 37.34 -9.33 21.28
C SER A 42 37.76 -8.53 22.52
N PHE A 43 36.82 -8.19 23.37
CA PHE A 43 37.11 -7.67 24.70
C PHE A 43 37.56 -8.83 25.62
N SER A 44 38.87 -8.99 25.79
CA SER A 44 39.45 -9.65 26.93
C SER A 44 39.72 -8.61 28.01
N GLY A 45 38.69 -8.31 28.80
CA GLY A 45 38.82 -7.53 30.02
C GLY A 45 38.99 -8.48 31.20
N GLY A 46 40.22 -8.60 31.75
CA GLY A 46 40.45 -9.27 33.01
C GLY A 46 39.80 -8.52 34.16
N ALA A 47 38.85 -9.16 34.80
CA ALA A 47 38.30 -8.65 36.08
C ALA A 47 39.20 -9.20 37.19
N GLU A 48 39.96 -8.35 37.88
CA GLU A 48 40.58 -8.65 39.16
C GLU A 48 39.50 -8.93 40.20
N ALA A 49 39.46 -10.15 40.69
CA ALA A 49 38.56 -10.56 41.77
C ALA A 49 39.10 -10.01 43.10
N GLN A 50 38.39 -9.11 43.73
CA GLN A 50 38.53 -8.80 45.15
C GLN A 50 38.08 -9.99 45.99
N GLN A 51 39.04 -10.61 46.72
CA GLN A 51 38.75 -11.61 47.75
C GLN A 51 38.05 -10.95 48.95
N SER A 52 36.76 -11.28 49.12
CA SER A 52 36.08 -11.09 50.42
C SER A 52 36.10 -12.42 51.17
N ASN A 53 36.82 -12.49 52.28
CA ASN A 53 36.81 -13.60 53.23
C ASN A 53 35.45 -13.74 53.87
N LEU A 54 34.74 -14.81 53.54
CA LEU A 54 33.62 -15.31 54.35
C LEU A 54 34.03 -16.63 55.05
N PRO A 55 33.61 -16.89 56.29
CA PRO A 55 33.97 -18.07 57.01
C PRO A 55 33.38 -19.36 56.39
N PRO A 56 34.05 -20.52 56.54
CA PRO A 56 33.62 -21.78 55.96
C PRO A 56 32.35 -22.32 56.59
N VAL A 57 31.30 -22.45 55.77
CA VAL A 57 30.10 -23.21 56.16
C VAL A 57 30.36 -24.69 55.81
N SER A 58 30.46 -25.53 56.85
CA SER A 58 30.48 -26.99 56.67
C SER A 58 29.09 -27.48 56.35
N VAL A 59 28.87 -28.01 55.15
CA VAL A 59 27.61 -28.68 54.76
C VAL A 59 27.89 -30.18 54.87
N ASP A 60 27.22 -30.84 55.81
CA ASP A 60 27.19 -32.27 55.91
C ASP A 60 26.58 -32.90 54.66
N ALA A 61 27.25 -33.89 54.09
CA ALA A 61 26.81 -34.64 52.93
C ALA A 61 25.48 -35.37 53.22
N PRO A 62 24.46 -35.30 52.33
CA PRO A 62 23.24 -36.05 52.52
C PRO A 62 23.53 -37.56 52.45
N VAL A 63 23.11 -38.27 53.44
CA VAL A 63 23.11 -39.72 53.48
C VAL A 63 22.33 -40.30 52.29
N ALA A 64 22.98 -41.09 51.46
CA ALA A 64 22.39 -41.77 50.32
C ALA A 64 21.22 -42.66 50.77
N ARG A 65 19.98 -42.26 50.51
CA ARG A 65 18.81 -43.14 50.61
C ARG A 65 18.97 -44.26 49.56
N GLN A 66 19.00 -45.49 50.00
CA GLN A 66 18.92 -46.66 49.15
C GLN A 66 17.64 -46.61 48.32
N LYS A 67 17.76 -46.62 46.99
CA LYS A 67 16.63 -46.84 46.10
C LYS A 67 15.99 -48.19 46.36
N PRO A 68 14.68 -48.31 46.52
CA PRO A 68 14.02 -49.61 46.56
C PRO A 68 14.35 -50.36 45.27
N ALA A 69 14.65 -51.63 45.39
CA ALA A 69 14.85 -52.50 44.21
C ALA A 69 13.61 -52.48 43.33
N ALA A 70 13.81 -52.14 42.07
CA ALA A 70 12.73 -52.16 41.07
C ALA A 70 12.24 -53.59 40.95
N ASN A 71 10.97 -53.85 41.33
CA ASN A 71 10.33 -55.12 41.08
C ASN A 71 10.36 -55.42 39.60
N ALA A 72 10.71 -56.65 39.22
CA ALA A 72 10.70 -57.10 37.83
C ALA A 72 9.28 -56.86 37.23
N PRO A 73 9.16 -56.32 36.03
CA PRO A 73 7.87 -56.02 35.42
C PRO A 73 7.02 -57.28 35.29
N THR A 74 5.76 -57.20 35.71
CA THR A 74 4.81 -58.32 35.62
C THR A 74 4.61 -58.74 34.14
N PRO A 75 4.29 -59.98 33.88
CA PRO A 75 4.02 -60.48 32.52
C PRO A 75 3.05 -59.60 31.73
N ASP A 76 2.08 -58.99 32.40
CA ASP A 76 1.07 -58.12 31.75
C ASP A 76 1.68 -56.73 31.39
N GLN A 77 2.58 -56.18 32.19
CA GLN A 77 3.33 -54.98 31.87
C GLN A 77 4.28 -55.20 30.69
N VAL A 78 4.90 -56.39 30.59
CA VAL A 78 5.71 -56.76 29.42
C VAL A 78 4.85 -56.94 28.17
N ARG A 79 3.65 -57.54 28.29
CA ARG A 79 2.68 -57.66 27.17
C ARG A 79 2.20 -56.29 26.71
N ALA A 80 1.81 -55.40 27.63
CA ALA A 80 1.40 -54.02 27.30
C ALA A 80 2.51 -53.22 26.63
N ARG A 81 3.74 -53.29 27.11
CA ARG A 81 4.91 -52.64 26.50
C ARG A 81 5.23 -53.19 25.11
N ASN A 82 5.10 -54.48 24.90
CA ASN A 82 5.27 -55.09 23.59
C ASN A 82 4.11 -54.77 22.62
N ALA A 83 2.89 -54.63 23.11
CA ALA A 83 1.75 -54.19 22.32
C ALA A 83 1.93 -52.73 21.87
N LEU A 84 2.37 -51.82 22.78
CA LEU A 84 2.68 -50.44 22.45
C LEU A 84 3.83 -50.32 21.45
N ARG A 85 4.91 -51.14 21.60
CA ARG A 85 5.98 -51.19 20.61
C ARG A 85 5.53 -51.71 19.25
N ARG A 86 4.62 -52.67 19.20
CA ARG A 86 4.03 -53.16 17.94
C ARG A 86 3.09 -52.11 17.30
N ALA A 87 2.32 -51.40 18.12
CA ALA A 87 1.47 -50.29 17.65
C ALA A 87 2.32 -49.12 17.12
N ALA A 88 3.38 -48.73 17.82
CA ALA A 88 4.32 -47.69 17.37
C ALA A 88 5.05 -48.09 16.07
N LYS A 89 5.47 -49.39 15.96
CA LYS A 89 6.06 -49.89 14.70
C LYS A 89 5.07 -49.92 13.53
N ARG A 90 3.79 -50.25 13.82
CA ARG A 90 2.71 -50.18 12.79
C ARG A 90 2.44 -48.75 12.38
N GLN A 91 2.42 -47.77 13.31
CA GLN A 91 2.33 -46.35 12.98
C GLN A 91 3.55 -45.84 12.18
N GLN A 92 4.78 -46.28 12.53
CA GLN A 92 5.97 -45.94 11.74
C GLN A 92 5.98 -46.58 10.34
N GLN A 93 5.38 -47.76 10.17
CA GLN A 93 5.24 -48.41 8.86
C GLN A 93 4.08 -47.83 8.03
N GLN A 94 3.03 -47.28 8.66
CA GLN A 94 1.95 -46.54 7.98
C GLN A 94 2.35 -45.08 7.70
N ALA A 95 3.36 -44.54 8.38
CA ALA A 95 3.96 -43.24 8.18
C ALA A 95 5.10 -43.23 7.15
N LYS A 96 5.28 -44.32 6.35
CA LYS A 96 6.08 -44.19 5.15
C LYS A 96 5.34 -43.23 4.22
N PRO A 97 5.86 -42.04 3.92
CA PRO A 97 5.21 -41.17 2.96
C PRO A 97 5.02 -41.99 1.68
N ALA A 98 3.80 -42.01 1.15
CA ALA A 98 3.61 -42.44 -0.23
C ALA A 98 4.67 -41.71 -1.06
N PRO A 99 5.27 -42.35 -2.08
CA PRO A 99 6.16 -41.63 -2.99
C PRO A 99 5.43 -40.35 -3.37
N ALA A 100 6.03 -39.19 -3.12
CA ALA A 100 5.43 -37.92 -3.51
C ALA A 100 5.03 -38.07 -4.96
N GLU A 101 3.74 -37.93 -5.25
CA GLU A 101 3.32 -37.82 -6.64
C GLU A 101 4.17 -36.74 -7.27
N PRO A 102 4.72 -36.97 -8.47
CA PRO A 102 5.57 -35.97 -9.11
C PRO A 102 4.80 -34.65 -9.12
N THR A 103 5.32 -33.64 -8.40
CA THR A 103 4.73 -32.32 -8.34
C THR A 103 4.44 -31.88 -9.77
N PRO A 104 3.18 -31.56 -10.10
CA PRO A 104 2.86 -31.14 -11.48
C PRO A 104 3.82 -30.00 -11.86
N ALA A 105 4.52 -30.17 -12.97
CA ALA A 105 5.39 -29.10 -13.46
C ALA A 105 4.54 -27.82 -13.58
N LEU A 106 4.97 -26.72 -12.96
CA LEU A 106 4.31 -25.43 -13.08
C LEU A 106 4.09 -25.11 -14.56
N ALA A 107 2.87 -24.76 -14.93
CA ALA A 107 2.64 -24.17 -16.24
C ALA A 107 3.54 -22.92 -16.37
N PRO A 108 4.14 -22.63 -17.53
CA PRO A 108 5.10 -21.56 -17.71
C PRO A 108 4.59 -20.17 -17.31
N ASP A 109 3.28 -20.00 -17.30
CA ASP A 109 2.56 -18.76 -17.06
C ASP A 109 2.07 -18.60 -15.61
N ARG A 110 2.31 -19.57 -14.73
CA ARG A 110 1.89 -19.49 -13.33
C ARG A 110 2.90 -18.77 -12.46
N ASP A 111 2.40 -18.22 -11.35
CA ASP A 111 3.22 -17.66 -10.29
C ASP A 111 4.22 -18.73 -9.78
N ARG A 112 5.50 -18.46 -9.94
CA ARG A 112 6.60 -19.38 -9.52
C ARG A 112 6.71 -19.51 -8.00
N TYR A 113 6.09 -18.60 -7.26
CA TYR A 113 6.15 -18.52 -5.80
C TYR A 113 4.89 -19.06 -5.13
N ALA A 114 3.85 -19.38 -5.90
CA ALA A 114 2.65 -20.03 -5.42
C ALA A 114 2.84 -21.56 -5.30
N ASP A 115 2.00 -22.19 -4.48
CA ASP A 115 1.90 -23.65 -4.42
C ASP A 115 1.46 -24.19 -5.81
N PRO A 116 2.27 -25.03 -6.49
CA PRO A 116 1.91 -25.56 -7.81
C PRO A 116 0.59 -26.30 -7.84
N ALA A 117 0.22 -26.98 -6.74
CA ALA A 117 -1.03 -27.71 -6.62
C ALA A 117 -2.21 -26.81 -6.20
N ALA A 118 -1.94 -25.65 -5.63
CA ALA A 118 -2.93 -24.68 -5.14
C ALA A 118 -2.57 -23.25 -5.54
N PRO A 119 -2.78 -22.82 -6.80
CA PRO A 119 -2.30 -21.55 -7.35
C PRO A 119 -2.75 -20.30 -6.62
N TYR A 120 -3.81 -20.37 -5.80
CA TYR A 120 -4.27 -19.25 -4.97
C TYR A 120 -3.53 -19.15 -3.62
N LYS A 121 -2.60 -20.06 -3.32
CA LYS A 121 -1.84 -20.10 -2.07
C LYS A 121 -0.38 -19.71 -2.31
N GLY A 122 0.06 -18.63 -1.69
CA GLY A 122 1.47 -18.31 -1.54
C GLY A 122 2.05 -19.08 -0.33
N ASP A 123 3.26 -19.61 -0.45
CA ASP A 123 3.91 -20.36 0.64
C ASP A 123 4.81 -19.49 1.50
N ARG A 124 5.43 -18.46 0.93
CA ARG A 124 6.41 -17.57 1.57
C ARG A 124 6.27 -16.14 1.08
N LEU A 125 6.81 -15.21 1.87
CA LEU A 125 7.08 -13.85 1.42
C LEU A 125 8.35 -13.83 0.54
N GLN A 126 8.31 -13.08 -0.53
CA GLN A 126 9.42 -12.92 -1.48
C GLN A 126 10.14 -11.56 -1.35
N ALA A 127 9.53 -10.62 -0.63
CA ALA A 127 9.98 -9.23 -0.53
C ALA A 127 11.44 -9.09 -0.07
N SER A 128 11.88 -9.93 0.85
CA SER A 128 13.27 -9.91 1.34
C SER A 128 13.58 -11.14 2.18
N GLY A 129 14.89 -11.39 2.42
CA GLY A 129 15.37 -12.40 3.35
C GLY A 129 14.93 -12.21 4.81
N LYS A 130 14.28 -11.09 5.13
CA LYS A 130 13.79 -10.75 6.48
C LYS A 130 12.70 -11.69 7.00
N PHE A 131 12.04 -12.44 6.10
CA PHE A 131 11.02 -13.45 6.44
C PHE A 131 11.45 -14.83 5.91
N PRO A 132 12.39 -15.51 6.57
CA PRO A 132 12.97 -16.75 6.03
C PRO A 132 12.03 -17.97 6.14
N GLU A 133 11.02 -17.92 6.98
CA GLU A 133 10.10 -19.01 7.27
C GLU A 133 8.87 -19.02 6.35
N PRO A 134 8.24 -20.19 6.13
CA PRO A 134 6.93 -20.26 5.47
C PRO A 134 5.87 -19.43 6.19
N LEU A 135 4.80 -19.04 5.47
CA LEU A 135 3.67 -18.27 6.04
C LEU A 135 3.07 -18.92 7.29
N LEU A 136 3.00 -20.26 7.33
CA LEU A 136 2.53 -21.02 8.49
C LEU A 136 3.34 -20.73 9.76
N ASN A 137 4.63 -20.48 9.61
CA ASN A 137 5.58 -20.25 10.70
C ASN A 137 5.75 -18.75 11.05
N THR A 138 5.32 -17.86 10.18
CA THR A 138 5.49 -16.39 10.33
C THR A 138 4.49 -15.84 11.34
N PRO A 139 4.93 -15.21 12.46
CA PRO A 139 4.04 -14.67 13.50
C PRO A 139 3.45 -13.31 13.11
N LYS A 140 2.74 -13.25 11.98
CA LYS A 140 2.12 -12.04 11.45
C LYS A 140 1.02 -12.41 10.46
N THR A 141 -0.05 -11.62 10.41
CA THR A 141 -1.04 -11.73 9.33
C THR A 141 -0.43 -11.20 8.04
N VAL A 142 -0.44 -12.04 7.01
CA VAL A 142 0.07 -11.73 5.68
C VAL A 142 -0.90 -12.25 4.63
N THR A 143 -1.34 -11.38 3.73
CA THR A 143 -2.15 -11.73 2.56
C THR A 143 -1.25 -11.75 1.33
N VAL A 144 -1.21 -12.86 0.60
CA VAL A 144 -0.47 -12.98 -0.66
C VAL A 144 -1.45 -13.14 -1.80
N LEU A 145 -1.50 -12.15 -2.69
CA LEU A 145 -2.24 -12.24 -3.95
C LEU A 145 -1.27 -12.79 -5.00
N THR A 146 -1.44 -14.06 -5.32
CA THR A 146 -0.67 -14.72 -6.38
C THR A 146 -1.08 -14.18 -7.75
N LYS A 147 -0.27 -14.44 -8.77
CA LYS A 147 -0.59 -14.07 -10.16
C LYS A 147 -1.97 -14.58 -10.58
N ASP A 148 -2.30 -15.86 -10.28
CA ASP A 148 -3.61 -16.44 -10.58
C ASP A 148 -4.76 -15.69 -9.90
N VAL A 149 -4.57 -15.22 -8.65
CA VAL A 149 -5.57 -14.39 -7.94
C VAL A 149 -5.74 -13.04 -8.63
N ILE A 150 -4.64 -12.38 -9.03
CA ILE A 150 -4.67 -11.08 -9.70
C ILE A 150 -5.38 -11.19 -11.06
N GLU A 151 -5.06 -12.23 -11.85
CA GLU A 151 -5.68 -12.50 -13.16
C GLU A 151 -7.17 -12.86 -13.03
N ASP A 152 -7.55 -13.65 -12.03
CA ASP A 152 -8.95 -14.06 -11.82
C ASP A 152 -9.81 -12.95 -11.18
N LYS A 153 -9.19 -11.93 -10.57
CA LYS A 153 -9.84 -10.67 -10.20
C LYS A 153 -9.98 -9.69 -11.38
N ASN A 154 -9.36 -9.98 -12.52
CA ASN A 154 -9.21 -9.06 -13.66
C ASN A 154 -8.63 -7.70 -13.23
N ALA A 155 -7.64 -7.73 -12.32
CA ALA A 155 -7.07 -6.54 -11.72
C ALA A 155 -5.87 -6.06 -12.54
N THR A 156 -6.02 -4.95 -13.25
CA THR A 156 -4.94 -4.36 -14.08
C THR A 156 -4.11 -3.33 -13.34
N THR A 157 -4.60 -2.81 -12.19
CA THR A 157 -3.85 -1.90 -11.32
C THR A 157 -3.73 -2.43 -9.91
N LEU A 158 -2.77 -1.89 -9.14
CA LEU A 158 -2.62 -2.17 -7.72
C LEU A 158 -3.93 -1.89 -6.97
N LYS A 159 -4.57 -0.75 -7.25
CA LYS A 159 -5.86 -0.37 -6.66
C LYS A 159 -6.91 -1.48 -6.87
N GLN A 160 -7.10 -1.96 -8.08
CA GLN A 160 -8.08 -2.99 -8.39
C GLN A 160 -7.76 -4.32 -7.69
N ALA A 161 -6.49 -4.69 -7.59
CA ALA A 161 -6.06 -5.92 -6.94
C ALA A 161 -6.39 -5.94 -5.45
N ILE A 162 -6.10 -4.85 -4.73
CA ILE A 162 -6.15 -4.85 -3.26
C ILE A 162 -7.42 -4.24 -2.66
N LEU A 163 -8.18 -3.37 -3.37
CA LEU A 163 -9.45 -2.87 -2.87
C LEU A 163 -10.49 -3.97 -2.64
N SER A 164 -10.41 -5.05 -3.37
CA SER A 164 -11.26 -6.22 -3.16
C SER A 164 -10.76 -7.13 -2.03
N THR A 165 -9.72 -6.76 -1.28
CA THR A 165 -9.21 -7.51 -0.12
C THR A 165 -9.83 -6.98 1.17
N ALA A 166 -10.29 -7.87 2.06
CA ALA A 166 -10.91 -7.48 3.33
C ALA A 166 -9.94 -6.64 4.20
N GLY A 167 -10.47 -5.65 4.93
CA GLY A 167 -9.67 -4.77 5.79
C GLY A 167 -8.88 -3.67 5.09
N VAL A 168 -9.06 -3.52 3.77
CA VAL A 168 -8.47 -2.44 2.98
C VAL A 168 -9.58 -1.52 2.46
N THR A 169 -9.38 -0.20 2.58
CA THR A 169 -10.26 0.84 2.03
C THR A 169 -9.43 1.84 1.24
N LEU A 170 -10.08 2.71 0.47
CA LEU A 170 -9.44 3.78 -0.28
C LEU A 170 -9.74 5.13 0.38
N GLY A 171 -8.78 6.03 0.36
CA GLY A 171 -8.96 7.44 0.63
C GLY A 171 -8.92 8.27 -0.64
N SER A 172 -9.46 9.46 -0.57
CA SER A 172 -9.34 10.48 -1.61
C SER A 172 -8.84 11.78 -1.00
N GLY A 173 -8.11 12.57 -1.75
CA GLY A 173 -7.59 13.84 -1.26
C GLY A 173 -6.80 14.59 -2.31
N GLU A 174 -6.51 15.84 -2.01
CA GLU A 174 -5.56 16.66 -2.76
C GLU A 174 -4.13 16.15 -2.52
N GLY A 175 -3.17 16.75 -3.19
CA GLY A 175 -1.77 16.53 -2.85
C GLY A 175 -1.17 15.23 -3.37
N GLY A 176 -1.30 14.95 -4.65
CA GLY A 176 -0.59 13.86 -5.31
C GLY A 176 -1.32 12.52 -5.35
N ASN A 177 -2.33 12.31 -4.53
CA ASN A 177 -3.17 11.11 -4.49
C ASN A 177 -4.66 11.40 -4.67
N ALA A 178 -4.98 12.37 -5.52
CA ALA A 178 -6.37 12.81 -5.72
C ALA A 178 -7.28 11.69 -6.26
N PHE A 179 -6.74 10.79 -7.05
CA PHE A 179 -7.46 9.69 -7.70
C PHE A 179 -6.67 8.36 -7.72
N GLY A 180 -5.60 8.26 -6.95
CA GLY A 180 -4.64 7.17 -7.01
C GLY A 180 -4.69 6.17 -5.86
N ASP A 181 -3.55 5.56 -5.58
CA ASP A 181 -3.34 4.44 -4.67
C ASP A 181 -3.21 4.90 -3.21
N ARG A 182 -4.23 5.57 -2.67
CA ARG A 182 -4.28 5.97 -1.27
C ARG A 182 -5.00 4.93 -0.42
N PHE A 183 -4.29 3.87 -0.07
CA PHE A 183 -4.86 2.77 0.72
C PHE A 183 -4.88 3.07 2.20
N PHE A 184 -5.91 2.54 2.87
CA PHE A 184 -5.97 2.40 4.32
C PHE A 184 -5.97 0.91 4.66
N ILE A 185 -4.96 0.45 5.38
CA ILE A 185 -4.85 -0.93 5.85
C ILE A 185 -5.22 -0.96 7.33
N ARG A 186 -6.24 -1.76 7.69
CA ARG A 186 -6.78 -1.79 9.06
C ARG A 186 -7.08 -0.38 9.60
N GLY A 187 -7.50 0.56 8.73
CA GLY A 187 -7.87 1.93 9.09
C GLY A 187 -6.72 2.95 9.19
N PHE A 188 -5.48 2.57 8.90
CA PHE A 188 -4.33 3.47 8.86
C PHE A 188 -3.94 3.78 7.42
N ASP A 189 -3.63 5.06 7.14
CA ASP A 189 -3.16 5.51 5.83
C ASP A 189 -1.82 4.83 5.48
N ALA A 190 -1.76 4.19 4.33
CA ALA A 190 -0.61 3.44 3.82
C ALA A 190 -0.21 3.89 2.41
N ARG A 191 -0.55 5.13 2.02
CA ARG A 191 -0.26 5.68 0.68
C ARG A 191 1.23 5.61 0.30
N ASN A 192 2.13 5.75 1.27
CA ASN A 192 3.57 5.69 1.08
C ASN A 192 4.20 4.40 1.61
N ASP A 193 3.39 3.43 1.98
CA ASP A 193 3.83 2.13 2.48
C ASP A 193 3.74 1.06 1.38
N VAL A 194 3.95 1.49 0.13
CA VAL A 194 4.06 0.62 -1.05
C VAL A 194 5.54 0.44 -1.38
N PHE A 195 5.90 -0.81 -1.62
CA PHE A 195 7.25 -1.25 -1.93
C PHE A 195 7.23 -2.07 -3.21
N ILE A 196 8.32 -2.03 -3.96
CA ILE A 196 8.58 -2.94 -5.08
C ILE A 196 9.84 -3.71 -4.74
N ASP A 197 9.77 -5.04 -4.67
CA ASP A 197 10.85 -5.94 -4.26
C ASP A 197 11.58 -5.51 -2.98
N GLY A 198 10.79 -5.00 -2.00
CA GLY A 198 11.29 -4.60 -0.70
C GLY A 198 11.92 -3.21 -0.63
N VAL A 199 11.99 -2.45 -1.72
CA VAL A 199 12.41 -1.03 -1.75
C VAL A 199 11.19 -0.13 -1.87
N ARG A 200 11.15 0.95 -1.08
CA ARG A 200 10.03 1.92 -1.07
C ARG A 200 9.83 2.54 -2.45
N ASP A 201 8.57 2.64 -2.87
CA ASP A 201 8.14 3.24 -4.13
C ASP A 201 7.45 4.57 -3.85
N ALA A 202 8.26 5.62 -3.70
CA ALA A 202 7.80 6.94 -3.29
C ALA A 202 7.30 7.79 -4.47
N GLY A 203 6.32 8.67 -4.20
CA GLY A 203 5.88 9.70 -5.15
C GLY A 203 4.94 9.25 -6.26
N VAL A 204 4.58 7.98 -6.33
CA VAL A 204 3.72 7.42 -7.37
C VAL A 204 2.26 7.40 -6.95
N SER A 205 1.36 7.87 -7.83
CA SER A 205 -0.07 7.95 -7.53
C SER A 205 -0.88 6.74 -8.04
N VAL A 206 -0.51 6.12 -9.16
CA VAL A 206 -1.20 4.97 -9.75
C VAL A 206 -0.19 3.95 -10.25
N ARG A 207 -0.39 2.67 -9.92
CA ARG A 207 0.50 1.57 -10.30
C ARG A 207 -0.22 0.53 -11.14
N GLU A 208 0.42 0.16 -12.24
CA GLU A 208 -0.02 -0.88 -13.17
C GLU A 208 0.51 -2.25 -12.71
N ASN A 209 -0.18 -3.36 -13.09
CA ASN A 209 0.19 -4.72 -12.64
C ASN A 209 0.84 -5.59 -13.73
N PHE A 210 1.06 -5.13 -14.96
CA PHE A 210 1.54 -6.02 -16.03
C PHE A 210 2.94 -6.62 -15.78
N PHE A 211 3.74 -5.98 -14.94
CA PHE A 211 5.08 -6.45 -14.53
C PHE A 211 5.08 -7.19 -13.18
N THR A 212 3.91 -7.37 -12.56
CA THR A 212 3.76 -7.97 -11.22
C THR A 212 3.65 -9.48 -11.30
N GLU A 213 4.38 -10.20 -10.45
CA GLU A 213 4.25 -11.64 -10.24
C GLU A 213 3.30 -11.95 -9.07
N GLN A 214 3.45 -11.25 -7.93
CA GLN A 214 2.53 -11.32 -6.80
C GLN A 214 2.49 -10.01 -6.00
N ILE A 215 1.47 -9.85 -5.17
CA ILE A 215 1.34 -8.72 -4.24
C ILE A 215 1.24 -9.27 -2.83
N GLU A 216 2.07 -8.77 -1.94
CA GLU A 216 2.14 -9.15 -0.54
C GLU A 216 1.64 -8.00 0.34
N ILE A 217 0.68 -8.26 1.21
CA ILE A 217 0.16 -7.26 2.16
C ILE A 217 0.49 -7.74 3.57
N LEU A 218 1.47 -7.09 4.19
CA LEU A 218 1.81 -7.28 5.60
C LEU A 218 0.88 -6.41 6.42
N ARG A 219 0.21 -6.97 7.43
CA ARG A 219 -0.75 -6.22 8.24
C ARG A 219 -0.19 -5.86 9.60
N GLY A 220 -0.50 -4.64 10.07
CA GLY A 220 0.02 -4.06 11.31
C GLY A 220 1.46 -3.54 11.17
N PRO A 221 2.00 -2.86 12.20
CA PRO A 221 3.29 -2.19 12.16
C PRO A 221 4.41 -3.07 11.61
N ALA A 222 5.22 -2.51 10.73
CA ALA A 222 6.26 -3.24 10.01
C ALA A 222 7.58 -2.45 9.86
N SER A 223 7.80 -1.36 10.64
CA SER A 223 9.00 -0.53 10.47
C SER A 223 10.32 -1.27 10.73
N SER A 224 10.35 -2.27 11.60
CA SER A 224 11.54 -3.12 11.79
C SER A 224 11.94 -3.90 10.53
N PHE A 225 11.00 -4.13 9.60
CA PHE A 225 11.22 -4.80 8.32
C PHE A 225 11.34 -3.83 7.15
N ALA A 226 10.41 -2.85 7.08
CA ALA A 226 10.19 -1.99 5.91
C ALA A 226 10.59 -0.52 6.12
N GLY A 227 11.14 -0.18 7.28
CA GLY A 227 11.50 1.19 7.63
C GLY A 227 10.32 2.08 8.01
N ARG A 228 10.53 3.39 8.05
CA ARG A 228 9.56 4.40 8.50
C ARG A 228 8.14 4.21 7.95
N GLY A 229 7.15 4.78 8.60
CA GLY A 229 5.74 4.62 8.24
C GLY A 229 5.19 3.27 8.66
N THR A 230 4.54 2.56 7.73
CA THR A 230 4.06 1.18 7.88
C THR A 230 3.23 0.91 9.13
N THR A 231 2.38 1.87 9.53
CA THR A 231 1.52 1.77 10.72
C THR A 231 0.44 0.69 10.56
N GLY A 232 -0.31 0.76 9.48
CA GLY A 232 -1.37 -0.21 9.16
C GLY A 232 -0.83 -1.48 8.52
N GLY A 233 0.37 -1.38 7.95
CA GLY A 233 1.04 -2.44 7.23
C GLY A 233 1.87 -1.93 6.06
N ALA A 234 2.33 -2.85 5.24
CA ALA A 234 3.08 -2.57 4.02
C ALA A 234 2.51 -3.39 2.85
N ILE A 235 2.51 -2.81 1.67
CA ILE A 235 2.17 -3.49 0.42
C ILE A 235 3.46 -3.66 -0.36
N ASN A 236 3.82 -4.89 -0.70
CA ASN A 236 4.98 -5.18 -1.53
C ASN A 236 4.56 -5.79 -2.86
N ILE A 237 5.01 -5.21 -3.95
CA ILE A 237 4.88 -5.74 -5.30
C ILE A 237 6.13 -6.56 -5.60
N VAL A 238 5.97 -7.82 -5.93
CA VAL A 238 7.03 -8.69 -6.42
C VAL A 238 7.03 -8.65 -7.94
N THR A 239 8.15 -8.27 -8.52
CA THR A 239 8.27 -8.11 -9.97
C THR A 239 8.55 -9.44 -10.67
N LYS A 240 8.28 -9.46 -11.96
CA LYS A 240 8.58 -10.60 -12.84
C LYS A 240 10.08 -10.71 -13.09
N GLU A 241 10.71 -11.80 -12.62
CA GLU A 241 12.11 -12.11 -12.85
C GLU A 241 12.32 -13.00 -14.09
N ALA A 242 13.48 -12.87 -14.74
CA ALA A 242 13.91 -13.81 -15.77
C ALA A 242 14.17 -15.21 -15.19
N GLN A 243 13.84 -16.26 -15.95
CA GLN A 243 13.94 -17.67 -15.55
C GLN A 243 14.91 -18.42 -16.44
N THR A 244 15.88 -19.11 -15.85
CA THR A 244 16.88 -19.93 -16.58
C THR A 244 16.41 -21.35 -16.84
N GLU A 245 15.28 -21.74 -16.25
CA GLU A 245 14.74 -23.09 -16.31
C GLU A 245 13.97 -23.38 -17.60
N LYS A 246 13.26 -22.37 -18.13
CA LYS A 246 12.37 -22.56 -19.27
C LYS A 246 12.10 -21.25 -20.02
N SER A 247 12.14 -21.31 -21.37
CA SER A 247 11.61 -20.23 -22.22
C SER A 247 10.10 -20.35 -22.35
N PHE A 248 9.40 -19.20 -22.39
CA PHE A 248 7.96 -19.12 -22.63
C PHE A 248 7.59 -17.79 -23.30
N TYR A 249 6.45 -17.77 -23.98
CA TYR A 249 5.92 -16.62 -24.71
C TYR A 249 4.43 -16.49 -24.43
N ASN A 250 4.04 -15.46 -23.69
CA ASN A 250 2.66 -15.23 -23.27
C ASN A 250 2.12 -13.95 -23.88
N MET A 251 0.88 -13.98 -24.33
CA MET A 251 0.14 -12.83 -24.82
C MET A 251 -1.29 -12.88 -24.29
N ASP A 252 -1.77 -11.77 -23.74
CA ASP A 252 -3.15 -11.56 -23.37
C ASP A 252 -3.72 -10.38 -24.14
N THR A 253 -4.86 -10.59 -24.81
CA THR A 253 -5.59 -9.55 -25.53
C THR A 253 -6.97 -9.42 -24.96
N THR A 254 -7.34 -8.21 -24.54
CA THR A 254 -8.63 -7.91 -23.89
C THR A 254 -9.43 -6.91 -24.70
N PHE A 255 -10.72 -7.21 -24.91
CA PHE A 255 -11.71 -6.29 -25.43
C PHE A 255 -12.82 -6.10 -24.40
N GLY A 256 -13.20 -4.87 -24.12
CA GLY A 256 -14.24 -4.54 -23.13
C GLY A 256 -15.34 -3.64 -23.66
N THR A 257 -16.43 -3.58 -22.90
CA THR A 257 -17.63 -2.80 -23.25
C THR A 257 -17.40 -1.30 -23.28
N ASP A 258 -16.43 -0.78 -22.53
CA ASP A 258 -16.13 0.64 -22.42
C ASP A 258 -14.95 0.99 -23.33
N ALA A 259 -15.08 0.68 -24.59
CA ALA A 259 -14.09 0.85 -25.65
C ALA A 259 -12.71 0.22 -25.31
N THR A 260 -12.63 -0.61 -24.27
CA THR A 260 -11.38 -1.19 -23.79
C THR A 260 -10.73 -2.07 -24.85
N LYS A 261 -9.49 -1.75 -25.14
CA LYS A 261 -8.56 -2.55 -25.93
C LYS A 261 -7.25 -2.62 -25.15
N ARG A 262 -6.87 -3.81 -24.74
CA ARG A 262 -5.63 -4.03 -23.99
C ARG A 262 -4.88 -5.21 -24.56
N ILE A 263 -3.56 -5.07 -24.69
CA ILE A 263 -2.64 -6.17 -25.00
C ILE A 263 -1.51 -6.18 -23.99
N VAL A 264 -1.15 -7.37 -23.53
CA VAL A 264 -0.01 -7.60 -22.64
C VAL A 264 0.85 -8.71 -23.24
N LEU A 265 2.14 -8.47 -23.31
CA LEU A 265 3.16 -9.44 -23.74
C LEU A 265 4.10 -9.74 -22.57
N ASP A 266 4.49 -11.01 -22.43
CA ASP A 266 5.44 -11.47 -21.40
C ASP A 266 6.25 -12.64 -21.99
N VAL A 267 7.50 -12.37 -22.29
CA VAL A 267 8.41 -13.29 -22.99
C VAL A 267 9.63 -13.56 -22.13
N ASN A 268 9.89 -14.82 -21.82
CA ASN A 268 11.11 -15.26 -21.15
C ASN A 268 11.95 -16.11 -22.11
N GLN A 269 13.17 -15.68 -22.37
CA GLN A 269 14.11 -16.38 -23.22
C GLN A 269 15.33 -16.85 -22.43
N VAL A 270 15.50 -18.15 -22.36
CA VAL A 270 16.73 -18.77 -21.87
C VAL A 270 17.79 -18.69 -22.98
N ILE A 271 18.87 -17.97 -22.73
CA ILE A 271 19.99 -17.83 -23.65
C ILE A 271 20.96 -19.01 -23.46
N ASN A 272 21.22 -19.33 -22.19
CA ASN A 272 22.01 -20.50 -21.79
C ASN A 272 21.66 -20.85 -20.32
N PRO A 273 22.17 -21.97 -19.75
CA PRO A 273 21.83 -22.38 -18.40
C PRO A 273 22.14 -21.35 -17.28
N THR A 274 23.04 -20.39 -17.54
CA THR A 274 23.46 -19.37 -16.59
C THR A 274 22.90 -17.99 -16.88
N PHE A 275 22.23 -17.79 -18.04
CA PHE A 275 21.72 -16.47 -18.41
C PHE A 275 20.38 -16.55 -19.12
N ALA A 276 19.44 -15.76 -18.63
CA ALA A 276 18.11 -15.59 -19.20
C ALA A 276 17.70 -14.11 -19.24
N VAL A 277 16.82 -13.79 -20.17
CA VAL A 277 16.21 -12.48 -20.35
C VAL A 277 14.69 -12.64 -20.35
N ARG A 278 13.97 -11.81 -19.61
CA ARG A 278 12.50 -11.70 -19.67
C ARG A 278 12.11 -10.27 -20.02
N ALA A 279 11.28 -10.11 -21.00
CA ALA A 279 10.80 -8.81 -21.45
C ALA A 279 9.29 -8.84 -21.63
N GLY A 280 8.64 -7.72 -21.39
CA GLY A 280 7.23 -7.60 -21.63
C GLY A 280 6.81 -6.17 -21.93
N GLY A 281 5.60 -6.04 -22.42
CA GLY A 281 5.01 -4.75 -22.73
C GLY A 281 3.50 -4.79 -22.62
N MET A 282 2.93 -3.61 -22.45
CA MET A 282 1.49 -3.43 -22.29
C MET A 282 1.04 -2.17 -23.03
N PHE A 283 -0.12 -2.25 -23.63
CA PHE A 283 -0.83 -1.11 -24.19
C PHE A 283 -2.32 -1.22 -23.85
N GLN A 284 -2.96 -0.12 -23.46
CA GLN A 284 -4.39 -0.02 -23.19
C GLN A 284 -4.94 1.31 -23.72
N ASP A 285 -6.09 1.22 -24.38
CA ASP A 285 -6.96 2.36 -24.77
C ASP A 285 -8.36 2.02 -24.25
N ALA A 286 -8.88 2.81 -23.31
CA ALA A 286 -10.12 2.50 -22.61
C ALA A 286 -10.84 3.75 -22.09
N ASP A 287 -12.16 3.64 -22.00
CA ASP A 287 -13.01 4.53 -21.20
C ASP A 287 -13.29 3.89 -19.83
N VAL A 288 -13.73 4.69 -18.85
CA VAL A 288 -14.17 4.21 -17.55
C VAL A 288 -15.67 3.92 -17.54
N ALA A 289 -16.04 2.67 -17.25
CA ALA A 289 -17.41 2.22 -17.25
C ALA A 289 -18.32 3.08 -16.36
N GLY A 290 -19.41 3.61 -16.93
CA GLY A 290 -20.38 4.41 -16.20
C GLY A 290 -19.92 5.84 -15.84
N ARG A 291 -18.85 6.36 -16.45
CA ARG A 291 -18.37 7.73 -16.27
C ARG A 291 -18.20 8.40 -17.64
N ASN A 292 -18.95 9.49 -17.89
CA ASN A 292 -18.86 10.21 -19.17
C ASN A 292 -17.49 10.86 -19.30
N TYR A 293 -16.85 10.73 -20.47
CA TYR A 293 -15.59 11.39 -20.87
C TYR A 293 -14.33 10.97 -20.10
N VAL A 294 -14.44 10.16 -19.07
CA VAL A 294 -13.30 9.69 -18.29
C VAL A 294 -12.59 8.59 -19.07
N THR A 295 -11.30 8.77 -19.31
CA THR A 295 -10.47 7.82 -20.07
C THR A 295 -9.36 7.24 -19.21
N ASP A 296 -8.89 6.05 -19.57
CA ASP A 296 -7.88 5.29 -18.83
C ASP A 296 -6.91 4.62 -19.82
N ASN A 297 -6.00 5.41 -20.37
CA ASN A 297 -5.03 4.98 -21.36
C ASN A 297 -3.69 4.68 -20.67
N ARG A 298 -3.07 3.58 -21.07
CA ARG A 298 -1.85 3.10 -20.43
C ARG A 298 -0.92 2.44 -21.42
N SER A 299 0.38 2.62 -21.20
CA SER A 299 1.42 1.87 -21.89
C SER A 299 2.56 1.59 -20.92
N GLY A 300 3.35 0.57 -21.24
CA GLY A 300 4.51 0.24 -20.42
C GLY A 300 5.32 -0.89 -21.01
N ALA A 301 6.55 -1.03 -20.51
CA ALA A 301 7.46 -2.09 -20.87
C ALA A 301 8.30 -2.49 -19.64
N PHE A 302 8.76 -3.72 -19.59
CA PHE A 302 9.77 -4.16 -18.65
C PHE A 302 10.82 -5.03 -19.31
N LEU A 303 12.04 -5.00 -18.76
CA LEU A 303 13.16 -5.86 -19.14
C LEU A 303 13.82 -6.38 -17.86
N ALA A 304 13.89 -7.68 -17.68
CA ALA A 304 14.56 -8.32 -16.57
C ALA A 304 15.63 -9.30 -17.08
N THR A 305 16.76 -9.39 -16.35
CA THR A 305 17.80 -10.39 -16.63
C THR A 305 18.13 -11.18 -15.39
N LYS A 306 18.55 -12.42 -15.58
CA LYS A 306 19.12 -13.26 -14.54
C LYS A 306 20.42 -13.86 -15.04
N TRP A 307 21.49 -13.64 -14.31
CA TRP A 307 22.81 -14.12 -14.63
C TRP A 307 23.46 -14.81 -13.42
N THR A 308 23.85 -16.06 -13.61
CA THR A 308 24.54 -16.88 -12.61
C THR A 308 25.90 -17.31 -13.15
N PRO A 309 26.92 -16.41 -13.18
CA PRO A 309 28.23 -16.70 -13.78
C PRO A 309 28.94 -17.89 -13.13
N ILE A 310 28.71 -18.06 -11.85
CA ILE A 310 29.15 -19.21 -11.03
C ILE A 310 28.05 -19.54 -10.01
N ASP A 311 28.04 -20.74 -9.46
CA ASP A 311 27.00 -21.24 -8.55
C ASP A 311 26.84 -20.38 -7.27
N SER A 312 27.88 -19.67 -6.88
CA SER A 312 27.87 -18.79 -5.71
C SER A 312 27.45 -17.36 -5.99
N VAL A 313 27.28 -16.94 -7.25
CA VAL A 313 26.93 -15.56 -7.62
C VAL A 313 25.70 -15.55 -8.51
N LYS A 314 24.67 -14.81 -8.08
CA LYS A 314 23.46 -14.53 -8.88
C LYS A 314 23.27 -13.00 -8.98
N VAL A 315 23.15 -12.51 -10.19
CA VAL A 315 22.82 -11.11 -10.49
C VAL A 315 21.49 -11.09 -11.22
N THR A 316 20.54 -10.32 -10.68
CA THR A 316 19.28 -10.00 -11.36
C THR A 316 19.22 -8.50 -11.61
N THR A 317 18.74 -8.12 -12.79
CA THR A 317 18.47 -6.72 -13.12
C THR A 317 17.06 -6.59 -13.62
N ASP A 318 16.43 -5.48 -13.34
CA ASP A 318 15.15 -5.10 -13.93
C ASP A 318 15.15 -3.63 -14.34
N TYR A 319 14.42 -3.34 -15.40
CA TYR A 319 14.02 -2.02 -15.80
C TYR A 319 12.53 -2.04 -16.12
N ILE A 320 11.78 -1.12 -15.55
CA ILE A 320 10.33 -1.00 -15.70
C ILE A 320 10.01 0.44 -16.11
N HIS A 321 9.24 0.59 -17.19
CA HIS A 321 8.68 1.84 -17.66
C HIS A 321 7.16 1.76 -17.71
N THR A 322 6.47 2.77 -17.17
CA THR A 322 5.01 2.93 -17.29
C THR A 322 4.66 4.37 -17.66
N ASP A 323 3.65 4.54 -18.53
CA ASP A 323 3.01 5.81 -18.87
C ASP A 323 1.48 5.61 -18.83
N LEU A 324 0.84 6.25 -17.89
CA LEU A 324 -0.60 6.23 -17.68
C LEU A 324 -1.12 7.64 -17.88
N HIS A 325 -2.13 7.80 -18.74
CA HIS A 325 -2.70 9.10 -19.03
C HIS A 325 -4.20 9.03 -19.33
N GLY A 326 -4.88 10.13 -19.12
CA GLY A 326 -6.32 10.21 -19.36
C GLY A 326 -6.96 11.50 -18.89
N ILE A 327 -8.26 11.48 -18.80
CA ILE A 327 -9.04 12.55 -18.17
C ILE A 327 -9.34 12.10 -16.73
N PRO A 328 -8.89 12.85 -15.71
CA PRO A 328 -9.07 12.48 -14.31
C PRO A 328 -10.51 12.65 -13.86
N ASP A 329 -10.97 11.78 -12.96
CA ASP A 329 -12.27 11.89 -12.32
C ASP A 329 -12.10 12.13 -10.82
N PHE A 330 -12.48 13.33 -10.36
CA PHE A 330 -12.53 13.64 -8.93
C PHE A 330 -13.85 13.21 -8.28
N GLY A 331 -14.74 12.54 -9.05
CA GLY A 331 -15.98 11.97 -8.55
C GLY A 331 -17.17 12.90 -8.62
N VAL A 332 -18.11 12.71 -7.70
CA VAL A 332 -19.42 13.38 -7.69
C VAL A 332 -19.60 14.20 -6.42
N PRO A 333 -20.34 15.33 -6.48
CA PRO A 333 -20.58 16.17 -5.31
C PRO A 333 -21.40 15.44 -4.24
N TYR A 334 -21.30 15.91 -3.00
CA TYR A 334 -21.97 15.34 -1.83
C TYR A 334 -23.11 16.25 -1.36
N TYR A 335 -24.35 15.74 -1.41
CA TYR A 335 -25.56 16.45 -0.96
C TYR A 335 -25.55 16.62 0.56
N ARG A 336 -25.82 17.85 1.04
CA ARG A 336 -25.99 18.18 2.45
C ARG A 336 -27.24 19.03 2.60
N PRO A 337 -28.30 18.53 3.25
CA PRO A 337 -29.52 19.29 3.49
C PRO A 337 -29.23 20.63 4.19
N GLY A 338 -29.79 21.72 3.69
CA GLY A 338 -29.61 23.06 4.24
C GLY A 338 -28.27 23.73 3.95
N ALA A 339 -27.39 23.15 3.12
CA ALA A 339 -26.15 23.80 2.71
C ALA A 339 -26.47 24.99 1.79
N THR A 340 -25.90 26.17 2.13
CA THR A 340 -25.89 27.34 1.24
C THR A 340 -24.55 27.41 0.51
N THR A 341 -24.51 28.01 -0.65
CA THR A 341 -23.38 28.05 -1.57
C THR A 341 -22.10 28.70 -1.03
N SER A 342 -22.17 29.35 0.13
CA SER A 342 -21.12 30.27 0.56
C SER A 342 -20.23 29.79 1.69
N SER A 343 -20.36 28.56 2.20
CA SER A 343 -19.51 28.15 3.31
C SER A 343 -18.84 26.81 3.10
N SER A 344 -17.58 26.87 2.69
CA SER A 344 -16.61 25.80 2.87
C SER A 344 -16.50 25.28 4.32
N ASN A 345 -17.07 25.98 5.29
CA ASN A 345 -16.96 25.74 6.72
C ASN A 345 -18.28 25.33 7.39
N GLN A 346 -19.33 25.05 6.64
CA GLN A 346 -20.50 24.41 7.25
C GLN A 346 -20.17 22.99 7.58
N GLN A 347 -19.63 22.85 8.74
CA GLN A 347 -19.47 21.57 9.38
C GLN A 347 -20.87 21.03 9.64
N PHE A 348 -21.01 19.87 9.21
CA PHE A 348 -22.02 18.88 9.22
C PHE A 348 -22.97 19.02 10.37
N ASN A 349 -24.13 19.62 10.13
CA ASN A 349 -25.31 19.47 10.97
C ASN A 349 -25.67 17.98 11.08
N SER A 350 -26.32 17.61 12.14
CA SER A 350 -26.83 16.29 12.47
C SER A 350 -27.71 15.61 11.40
N THR A 351 -27.93 16.23 10.26
CA THR A 351 -28.69 15.65 9.14
C THR A 351 -27.75 14.93 8.20
N ALA A 352 -27.97 13.65 8.06
CA ALA A 352 -27.21 12.78 7.18
C ALA A 352 -27.18 13.31 5.74
N GLY A 353 -26.00 13.55 5.20
CA GLY A 353 -25.80 13.82 3.79
C GLY A 353 -25.76 12.52 2.99
N ALA A 354 -25.71 12.65 1.66
CA ALA A 354 -25.57 11.55 0.72
C ALA A 354 -24.83 11.99 -0.54
N PRO A 355 -24.17 11.08 -1.26
CA PRO A 355 -23.71 11.37 -2.63
C PRO A 355 -24.88 11.83 -3.51
N TYR A 356 -24.69 12.81 -4.39
CA TYR A 356 -25.77 13.34 -5.24
C TYR A 356 -26.43 12.29 -6.15
N PRO A 357 -25.75 11.26 -6.67
CA PRO A 357 -26.44 10.19 -7.41
C PRO A 357 -27.47 9.43 -6.59
N ASP A 358 -27.32 9.35 -5.27
CA ASP A 358 -28.32 8.71 -4.38
C ASP A 358 -29.59 9.56 -4.19
N VAL A 359 -29.55 10.84 -4.58
CA VAL A 359 -30.68 11.77 -4.51
C VAL A 359 -31.18 12.22 -5.90
N GLY A 360 -30.86 11.45 -6.95
CA GLY A 360 -31.48 11.55 -8.28
C GLY A 360 -30.65 12.22 -9.38
N VAL A 361 -29.39 12.51 -9.14
CA VAL A 361 -28.46 12.97 -10.19
C VAL A 361 -28.01 11.76 -11.03
N ASN A 362 -27.83 11.97 -12.32
CA ASN A 362 -27.29 10.95 -13.21
C ASN A 362 -25.89 10.53 -12.75
N ARG A 363 -25.73 9.25 -12.44
CA ARG A 363 -24.44 8.68 -12.00
C ARG A 363 -23.30 8.88 -12.98
N ASN A 364 -23.60 8.98 -14.27
CA ASN A 364 -22.58 9.12 -15.32
C ASN A 364 -22.07 10.56 -15.47
N ASN A 365 -22.62 11.53 -14.70
CA ASN A 365 -22.19 12.92 -14.81
C ASN A 365 -20.72 13.07 -14.47
N PHE A 366 -20.01 13.75 -15.35
CA PHE A 366 -18.63 14.18 -15.18
C PHE A 366 -18.60 15.67 -14.83
N TYR A 367 -17.78 16.06 -13.87
CA TYR A 367 -17.73 17.44 -13.36
C TYR A 367 -16.44 18.18 -13.71
N GLY A 368 -15.64 17.63 -14.62
CA GLY A 368 -14.41 18.24 -15.14
C GLY A 368 -14.61 18.96 -16.45
N PHE A 369 -13.51 19.46 -17.01
CA PHE A 369 -13.45 20.18 -18.29
C PHE A 369 -12.66 19.37 -19.31
N ILE A 370 -13.30 18.90 -20.36
CA ILE A 370 -12.73 17.96 -21.34
C ILE A 370 -11.52 18.57 -22.08
N TYR A 371 -11.51 19.89 -22.31
CA TYR A 371 -10.45 20.55 -23.06
C TYR A 371 -9.31 21.10 -22.18
N ARG A 372 -9.40 20.94 -20.86
CA ARG A 372 -8.37 21.39 -19.92
C ARG A 372 -7.83 20.27 -19.06
N ASP A 373 -8.73 19.43 -18.51
CA ASP A 373 -8.39 18.45 -17.50
C ASP A 373 -7.65 17.26 -18.13
N PHE A 374 -6.55 16.87 -17.51
CA PHE A 374 -5.76 15.71 -17.90
C PHE A 374 -5.03 15.17 -16.70
N PHE A 375 -4.63 13.91 -16.75
CA PHE A 375 -3.60 13.38 -15.87
C PHE A 375 -2.57 12.59 -16.69
N GLN A 376 -1.34 12.57 -16.17
CA GLN A 376 -0.24 11.74 -16.65
C GLN A 376 0.60 11.28 -15.47
N VAL A 377 0.82 9.99 -15.39
CA VAL A 377 1.71 9.36 -14.41
C VAL A 377 2.73 8.55 -15.18
N GLN A 378 4.01 8.94 -15.07
CA GLN A 378 5.12 8.18 -15.66
C GLN A 378 6.00 7.66 -14.54
N GLN A 379 6.56 6.47 -14.75
CA GLN A 379 7.51 5.88 -13.83
C GLN A 379 8.56 5.09 -14.57
N ASP A 380 9.82 5.30 -14.19
CA ASP A 380 11.00 4.55 -14.60
C ASP A 380 11.69 3.97 -13.37
N ILE A 381 11.94 2.66 -13.36
CA ILE A 381 12.62 1.96 -12.27
C ILE A 381 13.73 1.11 -12.84
N GLY A 382 14.93 1.28 -12.33
CA GLY A 382 16.06 0.39 -12.59
C GLY A 382 16.56 -0.24 -11.30
N THR A 383 16.67 -1.56 -11.25
CA THR A 383 17.18 -2.30 -10.09
C THR A 383 18.28 -3.27 -10.51
N VAL A 384 19.32 -3.34 -9.69
CA VAL A 384 20.35 -4.38 -9.75
C VAL A 384 20.39 -5.05 -8.38
N ASN A 385 20.21 -6.37 -8.35
CA ASN A 385 20.30 -7.16 -7.13
C ASN A 385 21.35 -8.26 -7.31
N THR A 386 22.36 -8.28 -6.42
CA THR A 386 23.47 -9.21 -6.44
C THR A 386 23.44 -10.07 -5.19
N GLU A 387 23.30 -11.38 -5.34
CA GLU A 387 23.37 -12.36 -4.27
C GLU A 387 24.68 -13.14 -4.40
N ILE A 388 25.48 -13.18 -3.32
CA ILE A 388 26.75 -13.88 -3.23
C ILE A 388 26.70 -14.87 -2.06
N LYS A 389 26.79 -16.16 -2.36
CA LYS A 389 26.96 -17.21 -1.35
C LYS A 389 28.44 -17.29 -0.98
N ILE A 390 28.84 -16.59 0.09
CA ILE A 390 30.22 -16.55 0.57
C ILE A 390 30.64 -17.92 1.09
N THR A 391 29.74 -18.56 1.85
CA THR A 391 29.81 -19.95 2.27
C THR A 391 28.44 -20.60 2.09
N PRO A 392 28.28 -21.92 2.29
CA PRO A 392 26.96 -22.55 2.28
C PRO A 392 25.96 -21.93 3.27
N ASP A 393 26.46 -21.35 4.36
CA ASP A 393 25.65 -20.79 5.45
C ASP A 393 25.64 -19.25 5.48
N LEU A 394 26.53 -18.57 4.76
CA LEU A 394 26.64 -17.12 4.72
C LEU A 394 26.38 -16.58 3.32
N THR A 395 25.30 -15.79 3.19
CA THR A 395 24.93 -15.12 1.94
C THR A 395 25.01 -13.62 2.13
N PHE A 396 25.61 -12.93 1.18
CA PHE A 396 25.54 -11.47 1.03
C PHE A 396 24.58 -11.13 -0.09
N ASN A 397 23.69 -10.17 0.15
CA ASN A 397 22.79 -9.64 -0.85
C ASN A 397 22.93 -8.12 -0.90
N ASP A 398 23.12 -7.57 -2.09
CA ASP A 398 23.21 -6.13 -2.32
C ASP A 398 22.24 -5.72 -3.42
N LYS A 399 21.40 -4.74 -3.12
CA LYS A 399 20.38 -4.23 -4.04
C LYS A 399 20.53 -2.72 -4.19
N VAL A 400 20.68 -2.28 -5.42
CA VAL A 400 20.71 -0.87 -5.81
C VAL A 400 19.49 -0.57 -6.66
N ARG A 401 18.77 0.49 -6.34
CA ARG A 401 17.63 0.99 -7.11
C ARG A 401 17.78 2.46 -7.45
N VAL A 402 17.45 2.81 -8.68
CA VAL A 402 17.22 4.19 -9.13
C VAL A 402 15.83 4.24 -9.72
N SER A 403 15.03 5.21 -9.33
CA SER A 403 13.73 5.44 -9.95
C SER A 403 13.45 6.92 -10.14
N HIS A 404 12.67 7.20 -11.19
CA HIS A 404 12.12 8.52 -11.50
C HIS A 404 10.62 8.38 -11.70
N SER A 405 9.83 9.31 -11.17
CA SER A 405 8.40 9.37 -11.42
C SER A 405 7.91 10.79 -11.68
N LEU A 406 6.92 10.89 -12.56
CA LEU A 406 6.17 12.10 -12.85
C LEU A 406 4.71 11.87 -12.48
N ASN A 407 4.14 12.81 -11.70
CA ASN A 407 2.71 12.91 -11.44
C ASN A 407 2.25 14.30 -11.88
N ASN A 408 1.56 14.37 -13.01
CA ASN A 408 1.19 15.60 -13.70
C ASN A 408 -0.31 15.61 -13.99
N TYR A 409 -1.03 16.57 -13.43
CA TYR A 409 -2.44 16.69 -13.71
C TYR A 409 -3.00 18.11 -13.57
N ILE A 410 -4.08 18.35 -14.30
CA ILE A 410 -5.08 19.38 -14.03
C ILE A 410 -6.43 18.67 -13.94
N GLY A 411 -7.18 18.93 -12.89
CA GLY A 411 -8.50 18.35 -12.69
C GLY A 411 -9.43 19.31 -11.96
N THR A 412 -10.69 18.96 -11.89
CA THR A 412 -11.74 19.82 -11.33
C THR A 412 -12.45 19.11 -10.19
N LEU A 413 -12.44 19.74 -9.01
CA LEU A 413 -13.18 19.25 -7.85
C LEU A 413 -14.61 19.78 -7.86
N PRO A 414 -15.63 18.93 -7.69
CA PRO A 414 -17.03 19.34 -7.60
C PRO A 414 -17.39 19.79 -6.18
N GLU A 415 -16.91 20.97 -5.79
CA GLU A 415 -16.99 21.44 -4.40
C GLU A 415 -18.24 22.26 -4.09
N SER A 416 -18.49 22.40 -2.79
CA SER A 416 -19.50 23.29 -2.19
C SER A 416 -20.89 23.23 -2.88
N PRO A 417 -21.48 22.02 -3.06
CA PRO A 417 -22.78 21.91 -3.68
C PRO A 417 -23.87 22.53 -2.79
N SER A 418 -24.80 23.29 -3.41
CA SER A 418 -25.98 23.83 -2.75
C SER A 418 -27.12 22.80 -2.68
N ALA A 419 -28.01 22.93 -1.74
CA ALA A 419 -29.20 22.09 -1.58
C ALA A 419 -30.51 22.91 -1.58
N PRO A 420 -30.86 23.53 -2.74
CA PRO A 420 -32.08 24.34 -2.87
C PRO A 420 -33.35 23.48 -2.95
N ILE A 421 -34.49 24.15 -2.91
CA ILE A 421 -35.81 23.58 -3.23
C ILE A 421 -36.36 24.30 -4.45
N PRO A 422 -36.58 23.65 -5.60
CA PRO A 422 -36.34 22.22 -5.87
C PRO A 422 -34.86 21.88 -6.00
N LEU A 423 -34.49 20.63 -5.64
CA LEU A 423 -33.11 20.17 -5.68
C LEU A 423 -32.46 20.20 -7.08
N THR A 424 -33.29 20.15 -8.14
CA THR A 424 -32.84 20.26 -9.53
C THR A 424 -32.16 21.59 -9.87
N ALA A 425 -32.37 22.63 -9.03
CA ALA A 425 -31.68 23.91 -9.13
C ALA A 425 -30.31 23.93 -8.38
N ALA A 426 -29.84 22.79 -7.88
CA ALA A 426 -28.57 22.71 -7.17
C ALA A 426 -27.39 23.10 -8.05
N THR A 427 -26.50 23.89 -7.46
CA THR A 427 -25.26 24.35 -8.08
C THR A 427 -24.06 23.94 -7.27
N LEU A 428 -22.89 23.86 -7.87
CA LEU A 428 -21.62 23.58 -7.25
C LEU A 428 -20.55 24.60 -7.67
N THR A 429 -19.42 24.54 -7.05
CA THR A 429 -18.20 25.23 -7.45
C THR A 429 -17.28 24.25 -8.13
N ALA A 430 -16.99 24.47 -9.42
CA ALA A 430 -15.95 23.75 -10.15
C ALA A 430 -14.60 24.36 -9.75
N ASN A 431 -13.87 23.69 -8.85
CA ASN A 431 -12.60 24.17 -8.30
C ASN A 431 -11.43 23.47 -8.98
N PRO A 432 -10.56 24.18 -9.76
CA PRO A 432 -9.43 23.55 -10.42
C PRO A 432 -8.34 23.21 -9.42
N GLN A 433 -7.81 22.01 -9.54
CA GLN A 433 -6.62 21.54 -8.85
C GLN A 433 -5.57 21.09 -9.86
N SER A 434 -4.33 21.34 -9.55
CA SER A 434 -3.24 20.93 -10.43
C SER A 434 -2.00 20.57 -9.66
N ARG A 435 -1.19 19.71 -10.28
CA ARG A 435 0.11 19.30 -9.74
C ARG A 435 1.04 18.90 -10.88
N TYR A 436 2.26 19.33 -10.78
CA TYR A 436 3.39 18.83 -11.55
C TYR A 436 4.45 18.41 -10.55
N GLN A 437 4.56 17.11 -10.32
CA GLN A 437 5.48 16.55 -9.34
C GLN A 437 6.43 15.58 -10.03
N THR A 438 7.74 15.82 -9.87
CA THR A 438 8.76 14.82 -10.14
C THR A 438 9.31 14.28 -8.84
N THR A 439 9.61 12.98 -8.79
CA THR A 439 10.23 12.34 -7.63
C THR A 439 11.33 11.40 -8.10
N ASP A 440 12.52 11.55 -7.53
CA ASP A 440 13.68 10.70 -7.78
C ASP A 440 14.04 9.93 -6.52
N VAL A 441 14.38 8.65 -6.67
CA VAL A 441 14.81 7.78 -5.57
C VAL A 441 16.12 7.12 -5.94
N LEU A 442 17.08 7.16 -5.02
CA LEU A 442 18.30 6.35 -5.04
C LEU A 442 18.36 5.57 -3.73
N ALA A 443 18.31 4.24 -3.81
CA ALA A 443 18.35 3.37 -2.65
C ALA A 443 19.39 2.26 -2.81
N ASN A 444 20.06 1.94 -1.71
CA ASN A 444 20.92 0.76 -1.59
C ASN A 444 20.58 -0.01 -0.32
N GLN A 445 20.41 -1.31 -0.44
CA GLN A 445 20.22 -2.25 0.66
C GLN A 445 21.30 -3.32 0.60
N SER A 446 22.13 -3.41 1.64
CA SER A 446 23.18 -4.44 1.78
C SER A 446 22.89 -5.32 2.99
N GLU A 447 22.74 -6.63 2.78
CA GLU A 447 22.30 -7.57 3.79
C GLU A 447 23.22 -8.79 3.85
N PHE A 448 23.53 -9.25 5.07
CA PHE A 448 24.17 -10.54 5.33
C PHE A 448 23.15 -11.46 6.00
N THR A 449 22.97 -12.65 5.44
CA THR A 449 22.17 -13.72 6.05
C THR A 449 23.11 -14.86 6.47
N TYR A 450 23.13 -15.16 7.77
CA TYR A 450 23.93 -16.23 8.32
C TYR A 450 23.07 -17.31 8.97
N LYS A 451 23.21 -18.55 8.53
CA LYS A 451 22.52 -19.73 9.07
C LYS A 451 23.46 -20.54 9.92
N PHE A 452 23.10 -20.80 11.17
CA PHE A 452 23.89 -21.61 12.10
C PHE A 452 23.00 -22.34 13.10
N ASN A 453 23.58 -23.28 13.83
CA ASN A 453 22.86 -24.03 14.85
C ASN A 453 23.54 -23.88 16.21
N THR A 454 22.73 -23.70 17.26
CA THR A 454 23.15 -23.81 18.65
C THR A 454 22.44 -25.00 19.31
N GLY A 455 23.01 -26.19 19.20
CA GLY A 455 22.32 -27.40 19.57
C GLY A 455 21.12 -27.70 18.68
N ASP A 456 19.93 -27.79 19.26
CA ASP A 456 18.68 -28.04 18.54
C ASP A 456 18.02 -26.76 17.95
N PHE A 457 18.59 -25.58 18.20
CA PHE A 457 18.11 -24.32 17.70
C PHE A 457 18.78 -23.98 16.35
N LYS A 458 17.96 -23.77 15.34
CA LYS A 458 18.43 -23.31 14.02
C LYS A 458 18.21 -21.82 13.94
N HIS A 459 19.26 -21.07 13.70
CA HIS A 459 19.23 -19.61 13.54
C HIS A 459 19.28 -19.22 12.08
N THR A 460 18.51 -18.23 11.73
CA THR A 460 18.67 -17.45 10.49
C THR A 460 18.80 -15.99 10.90
N LEU A 461 20.05 -15.56 11.06
CA LEU A 461 20.42 -14.21 11.45
C LEU A 461 20.61 -13.37 10.20
N LEU A 462 19.91 -12.26 10.11
CA LEU A 462 20.04 -11.25 9.05
C LEU A 462 20.48 -9.94 9.68
N GLY A 463 21.59 -9.38 9.18
CA GLY A 463 22.04 -8.03 9.50
C GLY A 463 22.15 -7.21 8.23
N GLY A 464 21.71 -5.96 8.26
CA GLY A 464 21.72 -5.13 7.06
C GLY A 464 21.83 -3.65 7.36
N VAL A 465 22.24 -2.94 6.31
CA VAL A 465 22.22 -1.48 6.24
C VAL A 465 21.44 -1.05 5.01
N GLU A 466 20.77 0.08 5.12
CA GLU A 466 20.02 0.69 4.01
C GLU A 466 20.29 2.18 3.99
N VAL A 467 20.54 2.71 2.80
CA VAL A 467 20.70 4.15 2.57
C VAL A 467 19.79 4.51 1.43
N ASP A 468 18.90 5.45 1.64
CA ASP A 468 18.03 5.97 0.61
C ASP A 468 18.01 7.50 0.60
N ARG A 469 17.93 8.04 -0.59
CA ARG A 469 17.69 9.45 -0.88
C ARG A 469 16.50 9.58 -1.79
N GLU A 470 15.49 10.29 -1.32
CA GLU A 470 14.27 10.60 -2.05
C GLU A 470 14.19 12.11 -2.24
N THR A 471 14.02 12.57 -3.47
CA THR A 471 13.85 14.01 -3.77
C THR A 471 12.60 14.24 -4.57
N SER A 472 11.83 15.27 -4.20
CA SER A 472 10.61 15.60 -4.94
C SER A 472 10.56 17.12 -5.20
N SER A 473 10.11 17.47 -6.41
CA SER A 473 9.84 18.85 -6.83
C SER A 473 8.37 18.96 -7.22
N ILE A 474 7.63 19.83 -6.55
CA ILE A 474 6.18 19.98 -6.68
C ILE A 474 5.85 21.39 -7.11
N ASP A 475 5.36 21.55 -8.32
CA ASP A 475 4.83 22.80 -8.87
C ASP A 475 3.33 22.68 -9.18
N LYS A 476 2.70 23.77 -9.55
CA LYS A 476 1.30 23.83 -9.94
C LYS A 476 1.13 24.70 -11.20
N TYR A 477 0.01 24.52 -11.86
CA TYR A 477 -0.34 25.33 -13.02
C TYR A 477 -1.00 26.63 -12.64
N THR A 478 -0.78 27.65 -13.45
CA THR A 478 -1.48 28.95 -13.48
C THR A 478 -2.33 29.08 -14.72
N GLY A 479 -3.20 30.07 -14.77
CA GLY A 479 -4.07 30.30 -15.93
C GLY A 479 -5.24 29.29 -16.04
N LEU A 480 -5.56 28.62 -14.94
CA LEU A 480 -6.58 27.54 -14.94
C LEU A 480 -8.02 28.05 -15.13
N THR A 481 -8.24 29.34 -15.04
CA THR A 481 -9.59 29.96 -15.03
C THR A 481 -9.73 31.25 -15.82
N SER A 482 -8.66 31.68 -16.48
CA SER A 482 -8.75 32.86 -17.29
C SER A 482 -9.79 32.67 -18.41
N GLU A 483 -10.78 33.53 -18.45
CA GLU A 483 -11.67 33.80 -19.59
C GLU A 483 -12.79 32.81 -19.88
N LEU A 484 -13.20 31.97 -18.94
CA LEU A 484 -14.17 30.92 -19.22
C LEU A 484 -15.60 31.34 -19.41
N VAL A 485 -16.03 32.50 -18.90
CA VAL A 485 -17.43 32.83 -18.88
C VAL A 485 -17.61 34.29 -19.29
N THR A 486 -18.16 34.50 -20.48
CA THR A 486 -18.85 35.76 -20.90
C THR A 486 -18.01 37.02 -21.02
N GLY A 487 -16.76 36.99 -21.46
CA GLY A 487 -15.99 38.19 -21.81
C GLY A 487 -15.65 39.15 -20.65
N THR A 488 -15.86 38.74 -19.42
CA THR A 488 -15.38 39.42 -18.22
C THR A 488 -14.14 38.72 -17.67
N PRO A 489 -13.01 39.42 -17.46
CA PRO A 489 -11.85 38.82 -16.83
C PRO A 489 -12.21 38.30 -15.44
N PHE A 490 -12.00 37.02 -15.19
CA PHE A 490 -12.20 36.44 -13.87
C PHE A 490 -11.01 36.81 -12.97
N THR A 491 -11.26 37.62 -11.96
CA THR A 491 -10.22 38.07 -11.01
C THR A 491 -10.14 37.24 -9.75
N GLY A 492 -10.73 36.05 -9.71
CA GLY A 492 -10.84 35.21 -8.53
C GLY A 492 -9.80 34.07 -8.46
N SER A 493 -9.94 33.23 -7.46
CA SER A 493 -9.07 32.10 -7.10
C SER A 493 -9.06 30.92 -8.07
N GLY A 494 -9.65 31.06 -9.23
CA GLY A 494 -9.68 29.95 -10.17
C GLY A 494 -10.93 29.11 -10.14
N SER A 495 -11.76 29.21 -9.16
CA SER A 495 -12.99 28.42 -8.99
C SER A 495 -14.15 29.02 -9.76
N LEU A 496 -14.94 28.17 -10.42
CA LEU A 496 -16.13 28.56 -11.15
C LEU A 496 -17.39 28.17 -10.36
N ALA A 497 -18.00 29.13 -9.66
CA ALA A 497 -19.21 28.94 -8.87
C ALA A 497 -20.48 28.89 -9.73
N GLY A 498 -21.57 28.37 -9.17
CA GLY A 498 -22.91 28.39 -9.78
C GLY A 498 -23.12 27.38 -10.90
N GLN A 499 -22.25 26.38 -11.04
CA GLN A 499 -22.38 25.33 -12.04
C GLN A 499 -23.46 24.31 -11.68
N SER A 500 -24.27 23.88 -12.64
CA SER A 500 -25.35 22.92 -12.39
C SER A 500 -24.81 21.56 -11.93
N VAL A 501 -25.36 21.03 -10.83
CA VAL A 501 -25.11 19.67 -10.36
C VAL A 501 -25.78 18.62 -11.25
N PHE A 502 -27.00 18.92 -11.72
CA PHE A 502 -27.82 17.98 -12.50
C PHE A 502 -27.43 17.91 -13.97
N SER A 503 -26.91 19.02 -14.52
CA SER A 503 -26.55 19.11 -15.93
C SER A 503 -25.27 19.94 -16.10
N PRO A 504 -24.09 19.30 -15.95
CA PRO A 504 -22.78 19.98 -16.03
C PRO A 504 -22.43 20.33 -17.49
N GLY A 505 -23.18 21.30 -18.09
CA GLY A 505 -22.98 21.71 -19.47
C GLY A 505 -21.68 22.43 -19.78
N TYR A 506 -20.95 22.82 -18.74
CA TYR A 506 -19.62 23.45 -18.83
C TYR A 506 -18.48 22.51 -19.24
N ASN A 507 -18.71 21.22 -19.31
CA ASN A 507 -17.67 20.24 -19.67
C ASN A 507 -16.94 20.55 -20.98
N PHE A 508 -17.65 21.15 -21.94
CA PHE A 508 -17.14 21.51 -23.27
C PHE A 508 -16.71 22.97 -23.41
N THR A 509 -16.59 23.69 -22.29
CA THR A 509 -16.15 25.09 -22.35
C THR A 509 -14.70 25.15 -22.85
N PRO A 510 -14.41 25.91 -23.91
CA PRO A 510 -13.06 26.07 -24.43
C PRO A 510 -12.22 26.95 -23.50
N PHE A 511 -10.91 26.63 -23.40
CA PHE A 511 -9.93 27.42 -22.68
C PHE A 511 -9.05 28.18 -23.68
N PRO A 512 -9.14 29.53 -23.74
CA PRO A 512 -8.37 30.32 -24.70
C PRO A 512 -6.87 30.39 -24.35
N THR A 513 -6.52 30.17 -23.08
CA THR A 513 -5.13 30.19 -22.61
C THR A 513 -4.65 28.78 -22.27
N VAL A 514 -3.44 28.44 -22.70
CA VAL A 514 -2.78 27.21 -22.31
C VAL A 514 -2.26 27.40 -20.88
N PRO A 515 -2.65 26.53 -19.92
CA PRO A 515 -2.09 26.58 -18.58
C PRO A 515 -0.58 26.43 -18.59
N THR A 516 0.13 27.23 -17.76
CA THR A 516 1.58 27.20 -17.62
C THR A 516 1.96 26.92 -16.18
N LEU A 517 3.12 26.30 -15.97
CA LEU A 517 3.64 26.11 -14.62
C LEU A 517 3.93 27.45 -13.96
N LEU A 518 3.68 27.51 -12.64
CA LEU A 518 3.95 28.70 -11.82
C LEU A 518 5.45 29.02 -11.76
N GLY A 519 6.32 28.02 -11.88
CA GLY A 519 7.77 28.17 -11.77
C GLY A 519 8.25 28.44 -10.34
N GLN A 520 7.45 28.06 -9.34
CA GLN A 520 7.75 28.24 -7.90
C GLN A 520 7.58 26.91 -7.15
N PRO A 521 8.39 25.91 -7.49
CA PRO A 521 8.22 24.59 -6.91
C PRO A 521 8.55 24.56 -5.42
N THR A 522 7.81 23.72 -4.68
CA THR A 522 8.23 23.23 -3.38
C THR A 522 9.14 22.02 -3.62
N LYS A 523 10.35 22.05 -3.07
CA LYS A 523 11.31 20.97 -3.13
C LYS A 523 11.41 20.28 -1.78
N ILE A 524 11.40 18.95 -1.79
CA ILE A 524 11.53 18.11 -0.61
C ILE A 524 12.67 17.13 -0.87
N ALA A 525 13.59 17.01 0.08
CA ALA A 525 14.64 16.00 0.07
C ALA A 525 14.62 15.24 1.39
N ILE A 526 14.60 13.91 1.30
CA ILE A 526 14.63 12.99 2.42
C ILE A 526 15.86 12.11 2.25
N ASP A 527 16.73 12.11 3.25
CA ASP A 527 17.87 11.21 3.35
C ASP A 527 17.61 10.27 4.54
N THR A 528 17.65 8.96 4.33
CA THR A 528 17.51 7.96 5.40
C THR A 528 18.71 7.03 5.42
N ALA A 529 19.32 6.86 6.58
CA ALA A 529 20.32 5.84 6.83
C ALA A 529 19.82 4.89 7.91
N SER A 530 19.86 3.60 7.65
CA SER A 530 19.27 2.60 8.53
C SER A 530 20.23 1.45 8.80
N ALA A 531 20.15 0.89 10.00
CA ALA A 531 20.81 -0.37 10.36
C ALA A 531 19.81 -1.26 11.08
N TYR A 532 19.86 -2.56 10.80
CA TYR A 532 18.94 -3.53 11.38
C TYR A 532 19.56 -4.91 11.57
N VAL A 533 19.05 -5.63 12.56
CA VAL A 533 19.36 -7.02 12.83
C VAL A 533 18.07 -7.77 13.16
N LEU A 534 17.88 -8.91 12.52
CA LEU A 534 16.74 -9.80 12.75
C LEU A 534 17.27 -11.23 12.93
N ASP A 535 16.73 -11.96 13.91
CA ASP A 535 17.00 -13.40 14.05
C ASP A 535 15.69 -14.18 14.07
N THR A 536 15.70 -15.26 13.33
CA THR A 536 14.65 -16.28 13.36
C THR A 536 15.24 -17.56 13.91
N VAL A 537 14.80 -17.92 15.10
CA VAL A 537 15.28 -19.09 15.85
C VAL A 537 14.22 -20.19 15.80
N ASN A 538 14.52 -21.27 15.12
CA ASN A 538 13.62 -22.42 14.96
C ASN A 538 14.09 -23.60 15.82
N TYR A 539 13.29 -23.94 16.85
CA TYR A 539 13.53 -25.10 17.72
C TYR A 539 12.70 -26.29 17.23
N ARG A 540 13.36 -27.21 16.52
CA ARG A 540 12.81 -28.49 16.05
C ARG A 540 11.49 -28.39 15.25
N ASP A 541 11.25 -27.25 14.57
CA ASP A 541 9.99 -26.92 13.88
C ASP A 541 8.76 -26.98 14.81
N PHE A 542 8.96 -26.82 16.12
CA PHE A 542 7.90 -26.79 17.13
C PHE A 542 7.71 -25.40 17.72
N ILE A 543 8.79 -24.68 18.02
CA ILE A 543 8.76 -23.31 18.48
C ILE A 543 9.65 -22.49 17.55
N ILE A 544 9.10 -21.42 16.98
CA ILE A 544 9.84 -20.45 16.17
C ILE A 544 9.75 -19.09 16.87
N LEU A 545 10.90 -18.51 17.16
CA LEU A 545 11.03 -17.16 17.71
C LEU A 545 11.54 -16.23 16.61
N ASN A 546 10.90 -15.09 16.46
CA ASN A 546 11.35 -14.02 15.57
C ASN A 546 11.60 -12.77 16.40
N GLY A 547 12.74 -12.13 16.20
CA GLY A 547 13.05 -10.86 16.85
C GLY A 547 13.88 -9.99 15.94
N GLY A 548 13.62 -8.69 15.98
CA GLY A 548 14.39 -7.75 15.19
C GLY A 548 14.35 -6.34 15.75
N VAL A 549 15.42 -5.62 15.51
CA VAL A 549 15.55 -4.20 15.81
C VAL A 549 16.04 -3.47 14.56
N ARG A 550 15.54 -2.26 14.35
CA ARG A 550 15.96 -1.36 13.31
C ARG A 550 16.05 0.05 13.86
N PHE A 551 17.06 0.77 13.45
CA PHE A 551 17.24 2.19 13.70
C PHE A 551 17.29 2.93 12.37
N ASP A 552 16.46 3.96 12.20
CA ASP A 552 16.46 4.86 11.05
C ASP A 552 16.92 6.25 11.51
N ASP A 553 17.97 6.79 10.90
CA ASP A 553 18.35 8.20 10.94
C ASP A 553 17.71 8.90 9.73
N TYR A 554 16.69 9.71 9.99
CA TYR A 554 15.84 10.34 8.98
C TYR A 554 16.09 11.85 8.97
N ARG A 555 16.44 12.38 7.82
CA ARG A 555 16.67 13.81 7.60
C ARG A 555 15.78 14.32 6.49
N LEU A 556 15.05 15.38 6.80
CA LEU A 556 14.13 16.03 5.87
C LEU A 556 14.58 17.48 5.65
N ASN A 557 14.66 17.90 4.39
CA ASN A 557 14.83 19.26 3.99
C ASN A 557 13.72 19.66 3.03
N THR A 558 13.08 20.80 3.27
CA THR A 558 12.11 21.38 2.34
C THR A 558 12.43 22.85 2.06
N SER A 559 12.14 23.28 0.84
CA SER A 559 12.25 24.66 0.41
C SER A 559 11.18 24.99 -0.61
N GLY A 560 10.76 26.24 -0.68
CA GLY A 560 9.74 26.66 -1.65
C GLY A 560 9.24 28.07 -1.42
N TYR A 561 8.25 28.43 -2.17
CA TYR A 561 7.66 29.75 -2.17
C TYR A 561 6.27 29.73 -1.52
N GLY A 562 5.92 30.82 -0.89
CA GLY A 562 4.59 31.06 -0.33
C GLY A 562 4.30 32.55 -0.28
N THR A 563 3.08 32.92 0.08
CA THR A 563 2.64 34.32 0.13
C THR A 563 2.45 34.76 1.57
N VAL A 564 3.15 35.83 1.97
CA VAL A 564 2.98 36.49 3.26
C VAL A 564 2.64 37.95 3.00
N ASN A 565 1.51 38.42 3.53
CA ASN A 565 1.02 39.79 3.37
C ASN A 565 0.96 40.25 1.88
N GLY A 566 0.56 39.33 0.98
CA GLY A 566 0.46 39.59 -0.45
C GLY A 566 1.80 39.55 -1.22
N ALA A 567 2.92 39.31 -0.56
CA ALA A 567 4.24 39.20 -1.20
C ALA A 567 4.71 37.76 -1.24
N THR A 568 5.22 37.33 -2.38
CA THR A 568 5.85 36.01 -2.54
C THR A 568 7.18 35.98 -1.80
N GLN A 569 7.37 34.99 -0.95
CA GLN A 569 8.63 34.81 -0.18
C GLN A 569 9.12 33.38 -0.37
N PHE A 570 10.43 33.21 -0.32
CA PHE A 570 11.10 31.91 -0.29
C PHE A 570 11.37 31.49 1.14
N GLY A 571 11.08 30.25 1.47
CA GLY A 571 11.33 29.70 2.80
C GLY A 571 11.96 28.31 2.73
N THR A 572 12.54 27.89 3.85
CA THR A 572 13.15 26.56 4.05
C THR A 572 12.75 26.00 5.39
N GLN A 573 12.73 24.69 5.50
CA GLN A 573 12.55 23.99 6.76
C GLN A 573 13.33 22.69 6.76
N SER A 574 13.85 22.26 7.91
CA SER A 574 14.54 20.98 8.07
C SER A 574 14.11 20.28 9.35
N ALA A 575 14.14 18.96 9.34
CA ALA A 575 13.88 18.12 10.50
C ALA A 575 14.81 16.89 10.48
N GLU A 576 15.19 16.41 11.67
CA GLU A 576 16.00 15.20 11.85
C GLU A 576 15.42 14.37 12.97
N PHE A 577 15.26 13.04 12.74
CA PHE A 577 14.68 12.13 13.70
C PHE A 577 15.43 10.81 13.74
N GLY A 578 15.86 10.38 14.93
CA GLY A 578 16.29 9.01 15.19
C GLY A 578 15.09 8.14 15.59
N MET A 579 14.83 7.07 14.85
CA MET A 579 13.63 6.25 15.01
C MET A 579 13.97 4.78 15.27
N PRO A 580 14.14 4.36 16.56
CA PRO A 580 14.27 2.96 16.89
C PRO A 580 12.91 2.26 16.78
N ASN A 581 12.88 1.10 16.12
CA ASN A 581 11.73 0.22 16.02
C ASN A 581 12.15 -1.24 16.25
N PHE A 582 11.22 -2.04 16.77
CA PHE A 582 11.48 -3.44 17.01
C PHE A 582 10.23 -4.31 16.79
N ASN A 583 10.46 -5.59 16.64
CA ASN A 583 9.43 -6.61 16.63
C ASN A 583 9.90 -7.83 17.41
N VAL A 584 8.95 -8.53 17.98
CA VAL A 584 9.15 -9.85 18.59
C VAL A 584 7.92 -10.69 18.30
N GLY A 585 8.13 -11.97 17.99
CA GLY A 585 7.04 -12.90 17.74
C GLY A 585 7.44 -14.33 18.17
N VAL A 586 6.45 -15.08 18.61
CA VAL A 586 6.59 -16.50 18.89
C VAL A 586 5.52 -17.26 18.14
N THR A 587 5.92 -18.33 17.46
CA THR A 587 5.03 -19.28 16.81
C THR A 587 5.25 -20.65 17.43
N VAL A 588 4.17 -21.27 17.89
CA VAL A 588 4.16 -22.65 18.39
C VAL A 588 3.39 -23.52 17.40
N LYS A 589 3.95 -24.65 17.02
CA LYS A 589 3.34 -25.61 16.08
C LYS A 589 2.92 -26.87 16.83
N PRO A 590 1.72 -26.91 17.42
CA PRO A 590 1.23 -28.12 18.08
C PRO A 590 1.02 -29.28 17.11
N LEU A 591 0.83 -28.95 15.81
CA LEU A 591 0.68 -29.92 14.72
C LEU A 591 1.55 -29.45 13.53
N PRO A 592 2.05 -30.36 12.68
CA PRO A 592 2.88 -29.98 11.52
C PRO A 592 2.19 -29.06 10.49
N TYR A 593 0.88 -29.00 10.54
CA TYR A 593 0.02 -28.23 9.62
C TYR A 593 -0.76 -27.12 10.33
N ALA A 594 -0.47 -26.86 11.62
CA ALA A 594 -1.15 -25.83 12.39
C ALA A 594 -0.18 -25.08 13.30
N SER A 595 -0.35 -23.79 13.40
CA SER A 595 0.41 -22.91 14.29
C SER A 595 -0.49 -21.98 15.08
N VAL A 596 -0.02 -21.59 16.26
CA VAL A 596 -0.55 -20.48 17.06
C VAL A 596 0.60 -19.52 17.29
N TYR A 597 0.35 -18.23 17.16
CA TYR A 597 1.39 -17.22 17.34
C TYR A 597 0.93 -16.04 18.17
N ALA A 598 1.90 -15.35 18.76
CA ALA A 598 1.73 -14.03 19.34
C ALA A 598 2.87 -13.14 18.84
N ALA A 599 2.56 -11.88 18.57
CA ALA A 599 3.52 -10.91 18.08
C ALA A 599 3.27 -9.51 18.65
N TYR A 600 4.36 -8.78 18.79
CA TYR A 600 4.35 -7.36 19.13
C TYR A 600 5.32 -6.63 18.20
N ALA A 601 4.90 -5.48 17.67
CA ALA A 601 5.73 -4.69 16.76
C ALA A 601 5.48 -3.19 16.94
N THR A 602 6.50 -2.39 16.62
CA THR A 602 6.43 -0.94 16.64
C THR A 602 6.68 -0.35 15.25
N SER A 603 6.19 0.86 15.04
CA SER A 603 6.55 1.67 13.87
C SER A 603 6.57 3.16 14.22
N SER A 604 7.33 3.92 13.43
CA SER A 604 7.46 5.38 13.55
C SER A 604 7.13 6.03 12.22
N ASN A 605 6.27 7.07 12.23
CA ASN A 605 5.89 7.81 11.03
C ASN A 605 6.31 9.29 11.19
N PRO A 606 7.42 9.74 10.55
CA PRO A 606 7.90 11.11 10.63
C PRO A 606 7.07 12.05 9.74
N VAL A 607 7.15 13.36 9.98
CA VAL A 607 6.59 14.37 9.07
C VAL A 607 7.32 14.38 7.73
N GLY A 608 6.60 14.75 6.68
CA GLY A 608 7.13 14.93 5.34
C GLY A 608 7.26 13.66 4.52
N ALA A 609 7.06 12.49 5.12
CA ALA A 609 7.18 11.21 4.44
C ALA A 609 6.17 11.02 3.29
N GLU A 610 5.09 11.77 3.29
CA GLU A 610 4.03 11.68 2.27
C GLU A 610 4.31 12.53 1.01
N PHE A 611 5.43 13.25 0.93
CA PHE A 611 5.75 14.16 -0.18
C PHE A 611 4.62 15.15 -0.52
N ASP A 612 3.80 15.47 0.46
CA ASP A 612 2.79 16.52 0.33
C ASP A 612 3.39 17.84 0.78
N GLY A 613 3.82 18.66 -0.18
CA GLY A 613 4.42 19.97 0.07
C GLY A 613 3.41 21.04 0.49
N THR A 614 2.12 20.71 0.65
CA THR A 614 1.06 21.70 0.82
C THR A 614 0.54 21.81 2.25
N SER A 615 0.60 20.74 3.04
CA SER A 615 -0.01 20.73 4.38
C SER A 615 0.58 19.67 5.30
N SER A 616 1.02 20.07 6.47
CA SER A 616 1.39 19.17 7.56
C SER A 616 0.18 18.42 8.14
N ALA A 617 -1.05 18.88 7.83
CA ALA A 617 -2.27 18.19 8.21
C ALA A 617 -2.36 16.77 7.62
N TYR A 618 -1.80 16.58 6.42
CA TYR A 618 -1.80 15.31 5.71
C TYR A 618 -0.43 14.59 5.78
N GLY A 619 0.41 14.95 6.75
CA GLY A 619 1.72 14.37 6.88
C GLY A 619 2.83 15.08 6.10
N GLY A 620 2.49 16.05 5.27
CA GLY A 620 3.43 16.89 4.55
C GLY A 620 4.15 17.90 5.44
N ILE A 621 5.06 18.66 4.86
CA ILE A 621 5.74 19.77 5.50
C ILE A 621 5.90 20.92 4.51
N ALA A 622 5.32 22.08 4.82
CA ALA A 622 5.44 23.26 4.01
C ALA A 622 6.71 24.04 4.38
N PRO A 623 7.34 24.75 3.44
CA PRO A 623 8.42 25.66 3.76
C PRO A 623 7.98 26.72 4.78
N VAL A 624 8.82 27.02 5.78
CA VAL A 624 8.53 28.07 6.76
C VAL A 624 8.80 29.42 6.15
N LEU A 625 7.77 30.26 6.11
CA LEU A 625 7.84 31.65 5.70
C LEU A 625 8.02 32.55 6.92
N ALA A 626 8.56 33.74 6.72
CA ALA A 626 8.73 34.69 7.80
C ALA A 626 7.41 35.00 8.51
N GLY A 627 7.33 34.75 9.82
CA GLY A 627 6.13 34.94 10.61
C GLY A 627 5.14 33.76 10.63
N SER A 628 5.42 32.69 9.93
CA SER A 628 4.64 31.47 10.02
C SER A 628 5.05 30.61 11.22
N PRO A 629 4.10 29.90 11.87
CA PRO A 629 4.45 28.99 12.96
C PRO A 629 5.28 27.83 12.42
N ASN A 630 6.28 27.40 13.20
CA ASN A 630 7.02 26.17 12.89
C ASN A 630 6.10 24.96 13.06
N GLN A 631 6.03 24.11 12.06
CA GLN A 631 5.16 22.94 12.02
C GLN A 631 5.95 21.62 12.05
N ILE A 632 7.13 21.62 12.65
CA ILE A 632 7.88 20.38 12.91
C ILE A 632 7.29 19.69 14.12
N PHE A 633 6.74 18.50 13.90
CA PHE A 633 6.26 17.62 14.95
C PHE A 633 7.14 16.37 15.00
N GLY A 634 7.32 15.82 16.20
CA GLY A 634 7.98 14.53 16.37
C GLY A 634 7.24 13.42 15.64
N PRO A 635 7.91 12.29 15.33
CA PRO A 635 7.28 11.16 14.67
C PRO A 635 6.05 10.64 15.44
N GLU A 636 5.00 10.27 14.71
CA GLU A 636 3.91 9.47 15.26
C GLU A 636 4.46 8.10 15.64
N LYS A 637 4.06 7.57 16.80
CA LYS A 637 4.50 6.28 17.32
C LYS A 637 3.36 5.27 17.28
N ASN A 638 3.65 4.09 16.81
CA ASN A 638 2.64 3.05 16.69
C ASN A 638 3.13 1.77 17.34
N GLN A 639 2.20 1.06 17.99
CA GLN A 639 2.44 -0.20 18.68
C GLN A 639 1.30 -1.16 18.37
N ALA A 640 1.61 -2.41 18.03
CA ALA A 640 0.58 -3.41 17.83
C ALA A 640 0.90 -4.71 18.52
N ALA A 641 -0.14 -5.30 19.08
CA ALA A 641 -0.16 -6.68 19.55
C ALA A 641 -1.11 -7.49 18.68
N GLU A 642 -0.68 -8.71 18.33
CA GLU A 642 -1.46 -9.65 17.53
C GLU A 642 -1.32 -11.06 18.10
N VAL A 643 -2.43 -11.79 18.21
CA VAL A 643 -2.46 -13.21 18.52
C VAL A 643 -3.28 -13.90 17.45
N GLY A 644 -2.74 -14.97 16.88
CA GLY A 644 -3.41 -15.63 15.78
C GLY A 644 -3.10 -17.12 15.67
N THR A 645 -3.74 -17.75 14.71
CA THR A 645 -3.56 -19.16 14.36
C THR A 645 -3.58 -19.32 12.85
N LYS A 646 -2.83 -20.29 12.34
CA LYS A 646 -2.78 -20.65 10.92
C LYS A 646 -2.88 -22.15 10.76
N TRP A 647 -3.59 -22.57 9.75
CA TRP A 647 -3.88 -23.97 9.47
C TRP A 647 -3.71 -24.27 7.98
N GLU A 648 -2.88 -25.24 7.65
CA GLU A 648 -2.76 -25.81 6.32
C GLU A 648 -3.58 -27.10 6.23
N LEU A 649 -4.73 -27.02 5.57
CA LEU A 649 -5.68 -28.13 5.43
C LEU A 649 -5.60 -28.76 4.04
N PHE A 650 -6.28 -29.91 3.85
CA PHE A 650 -6.40 -30.60 2.56
C PHE A 650 -5.03 -30.83 1.89
N ASN A 651 -4.15 -31.60 2.55
CA ASN A 651 -2.78 -31.86 2.12
C ASN A 651 -1.94 -30.59 1.95
N ARG A 652 -2.18 -29.57 2.78
CA ARG A 652 -1.54 -28.24 2.76
C ARG A 652 -1.93 -27.36 1.58
N HIS A 653 -2.95 -27.72 0.81
CA HIS A 653 -3.39 -26.90 -0.32
C HIS A 653 -4.30 -25.74 0.06
N LEU A 654 -4.81 -25.69 1.30
CA LEU A 654 -5.62 -24.58 1.81
C LEU A 654 -4.99 -24.00 3.06
N LEU A 655 -4.67 -22.71 3.03
CA LEU A 655 -4.25 -21.95 4.20
C LEU A 655 -5.44 -21.18 4.78
N LEU A 656 -5.72 -21.40 6.07
CA LEU A 656 -6.63 -20.60 6.88
C LEU A 656 -5.79 -19.79 7.87
N THR A 657 -6.09 -18.51 8.01
CA THR A 657 -5.47 -17.61 8.99
C THR A 657 -6.55 -16.92 9.80
N GLY A 658 -6.38 -16.84 11.11
CA GLY A 658 -7.24 -16.06 12.00
C GLY A 658 -6.42 -15.31 13.01
N ALA A 659 -6.70 -14.02 13.22
CA ALA A 659 -5.97 -13.17 14.14
C ALA A 659 -6.89 -12.21 14.91
N LEU A 660 -6.54 -11.96 16.16
CA LEU A 660 -7.01 -10.85 16.98
C LEU A 660 -5.89 -9.81 17.03
N PHE A 661 -6.19 -8.58 16.73
CA PHE A 661 -5.19 -7.53 16.70
C PHE A 661 -5.66 -6.24 17.39
N GLN A 662 -4.71 -5.50 17.91
CA GLN A 662 -4.88 -4.11 18.31
C GLN A 662 -3.64 -3.30 17.93
N THR A 663 -3.86 -2.17 17.26
CA THR A 663 -2.83 -1.18 16.94
C THR A 663 -3.19 0.12 17.61
N ASN A 664 -2.28 0.69 18.39
CA ASN A 664 -2.39 2.01 19.01
C ASN A 664 -1.47 2.98 18.28
N LYS A 665 -1.94 4.20 18.04
CA LYS A 665 -1.12 5.31 17.56
C LYS A 665 -1.10 6.41 18.60
N GLU A 666 0.08 6.93 18.86
CA GLU A 666 0.36 8.04 19.77
C GLU A 666 1.06 9.17 19.04
N ASN A 667 1.01 10.35 19.60
CA ASN A 667 1.54 11.58 19.01
C ASN A 667 0.97 11.87 17.62
N ALA A 668 -0.29 11.45 17.38
CA ALA A 668 -0.98 11.72 16.13
C ALA A 668 -1.27 13.21 15.96
N ARG A 669 -1.32 13.62 14.71
CA ARG A 669 -1.61 15.01 14.33
C ARG A 669 -3.11 15.18 14.08
N GLU A 670 -3.66 16.30 14.56
CA GLU A 670 -5.03 16.73 14.24
C GLU A 670 -5.00 18.13 13.65
N ALA A 671 -5.86 18.39 12.66
CA ALA A 671 -6.08 19.73 12.15
C ALA A 671 -7.44 20.27 12.59
N PHE A 672 -7.49 21.57 12.81
CA PHE A 672 -8.71 22.31 13.08
C PHE A 672 -8.56 23.75 12.60
N ASN A 673 -9.69 24.43 12.43
CA ASN A 673 -9.66 25.83 11.99
C ASN A 673 -9.69 26.78 13.19
N VAL A 674 -8.87 27.83 13.12
CA VAL A 674 -8.88 28.93 14.10
C VAL A 674 -9.30 30.23 13.43
N THR A 675 -10.00 31.06 14.19
CA THR A 675 -10.29 32.48 13.88
C THR A 675 -9.59 33.35 14.92
N ALA A 676 -9.61 34.65 14.73
CA ALA A 676 -9.12 35.56 15.77
C ALA A 676 -9.78 35.35 17.14
N ALA A 677 -11.04 34.92 17.16
CA ALA A 677 -11.77 34.64 18.41
C ALA A 677 -11.46 33.26 19.01
N THR A 678 -11.04 32.29 18.18
CA THR A 678 -10.84 30.89 18.60
C THR A 678 -9.38 30.47 18.68
N GLN A 679 -8.44 31.40 18.47
CA GLN A 679 -7.01 31.16 18.56
C GLN A 679 -6.55 30.62 19.92
N THR A 680 -5.47 29.91 19.93
CA THR A 680 -4.82 29.36 21.13
C THR A 680 -3.35 29.73 21.16
N ALA A 681 -2.66 29.52 22.29
CA ALA A 681 -1.22 29.71 22.36
C ALA A 681 -0.45 28.77 21.41
N ALA A 682 -0.96 27.55 21.23
CA ALA A 682 -0.40 26.57 20.27
C ALA A 682 -0.74 26.90 18.80
N CYS A 683 -1.78 27.69 18.58
CA CYS A 683 -2.30 28.07 17.27
C CYS A 683 -2.66 29.56 17.26
N PRO A 684 -1.68 30.45 17.24
CA PRO A 684 -1.92 31.88 17.17
C PRO A 684 -2.53 32.24 15.81
N TYR A 685 -3.50 33.15 15.83
CA TYR A 685 -4.10 33.67 14.60
C TYR A 685 -3.17 34.72 13.98
N PRO A 686 -2.74 34.58 12.72
CA PRO A 686 -1.82 35.53 12.10
C PRO A 686 -2.43 36.94 11.96
N THR A 687 -1.62 37.98 12.19
CA THR A 687 -2.04 39.36 12.06
C THR A 687 -2.33 39.70 10.59
N GLY A 688 -3.43 40.40 10.34
CA GLY A 688 -3.83 40.83 8.99
C GLY A 688 -4.52 39.77 8.13
N VAL A 689 -4.77 38.59 8.67
CA VAL A 689 -5.54 37.55 8.00
C VAL A 689 -7.00 37.65 8.38
N THR A 690 -7.91 37.40 7.41
CA THR A 690 -9.35 37.32 7.64
C THR A 690 -9.86 35.92 7.29
N GLY A 691 -10.85 35.41 8.02
CA GLY A 691 -11.44 34.09 7.76
C GLY A 691 -10.86 33.01 8.69
N ASN A 692 -10.89 31.77 8.24
CA ASN A 692 -10.39 30.64 8.98
C ASN A 692 -8.95 30.30 8.58
N VAL A 693 -8.12 30.00 9.55
CA VAL A 693 -6.75 29.51 9.35
C VAL A 693 -6.65 28.08 9.86
N SER A 694 -6.15 27.18 9.03
CA SER A 694 -5.90 25.80 9.45
C SER A 694 -4.74 25.76 10.45
N CYS A 695 -4.99 25.10 11.55
CA CYS A 695 -3.99 24.83 12.58
C CYS A 695 -3.83 23.31 12.76
N ILE A 696 -2.60 22.89 13.04
CA ILE A 696 -2.26 21.51 13.28
C ILE A 696 -1.60 21.41 14.65
N ILE A 697 -1.95 20.34 15.35
CA ILE A 697 -1.43 20.05 16.70
C ILE A 697 -1.13 18.55 16.78
N ALA A 698 -0.08 18.19 17.50
CA ALA A 698 0.30 16.81 17.78
C ALA A 698 -0.09 16.39 19.20
N GLY A 699 0.07 15.11 19.53
CA GLY A 699 -0.19 14.56 20.85
C GLY A 699 -1.55 13.87 20.99
N SER A 700 -2.31 13.75 19.92
CA SER A 700 -3.53 12.93 19.90
C SER A 700 -3.20 11.45 19.83
N ALA A 701 -4.13 10.63 20.30
CA ALA A 701 -3.97 9.17 20.28
C ALA A 701 -5.28 8.46 19.91
N TYR A 702 -5.15 7.28 19.30
CA TYR A 702 -6.27 6.44 18.92
C TYR A 702 -5.85 4.97 18.74
N TYR A 703 -6.84 4.09 18.72
CA TYR A 703 -6.61 2.68 18.42
C TYR A 703 -7.53 2.16 17.31
N VAL A 704 -7.07 1.09 16.67
CA VAL A 704 -7.89 0.18 15.85
C VAL A 704 -7.64 -1.24 16.34
N ARG A 705 -8.70 -1.99 16.61
CA ARG A 705 -8.65 -3.38 17.03
C ARG A 705 -9.70 -4.21 16.29
N GLY A 706 -9.47 -5.51 16.17
CA GLY A 706 -10.43 -6.33 15.46
C GLY A 706 -10.05 -7.79 15.31
N ILE A 707 -10.81 -8.45 14.45
CA ILE A 707 -10.66 -9.84 14.05
C ILE A 707 -10.37 -9.85 12.55
N ASP A 708 -9.38 -10.62 12.13
CA ASP A 708 -8.97 -10.79 10.75
C ASP A 708 -8.94 -12.29 10.42
N LEU A 709 -9.77 -12.72 9.49
CA LEU A 709 -9.89 -14.10 9.04
C LEU A 709 -9.65 -14.18 7.55
N GLU A 710 -8.75 -15.07 7.12
CA GLU A 710 -8.39 -15.22 5.70
C GLU A 710 -8.38 -16.68 5.29
N VAL A 711 -8.66 -16.91 4.01
CA VAL A 711 -8.59 -18.22 3.34
C VAL A 711 -7.91 -18.06 1.99
N SER A 712 -6.97 -18.96 1.67
CA SER A 712 -6.32 -19.00 0.35
C SER A 712 -5.93 -20.42 -0.04
N GLY A 713 -6.17 -20.80 -1.30
CA GLY A 713 -5.80 -22.12 -1.83
C GLY A 713 -6.95 -22.93 -2.40
N LYS A 714 -6.87 -24.24 -2.23
CA LYS A 714 -7.87 -25.20 -2.73
C LYS A 714 -8.58 -25.96 -1.63
N ILE A 715 -9.90 -26.08 -1.75
CA ILE A 715 -10.74 -26.93 -0.90
C ILE A 715 -10.76 -28.36 -1.47
N THR A 716 -10.84 -28.48 -2.79
CA THR A 716 -10.72 -29.73 -3.55
C THR A 716 -9.83 -29.49 -4.77
N ASP A 717 -9.45 -30.53 -5.50
CA ASP A 717 -8.65 -30.40 -6.73
C ASP A 717 -9.29 -29.47 -7.77
N LYS A 718 -10.62 -29.33 -7.72
CA LYS A 718 -11.40 -28.51 -8.65
C LYS A 718 -11.85 -27.16 -8.11
N TRP A 719 -11.72 -26.91 -6.79
CA TRP A 719 -12.30 -25.72 -6.15
C TRP A 719 -11.24 -24.89 -5.45
N SER A 720 -10.93 -23.73 -6.01
CA SER A 720 -10.03 -22.73 -5.47
C SER A 720 -10.79 -21.58 -4.81
N VAL A 721 -10.28 -21.08 -3.69
CA VAL A 721 -10.85 -19.95 -2.94
C VAL A 721 -9.76 -19.00 -2.47
N PHE A 722 -10.07 -17.69 -2.46
CA PHE A 722 -9.24 -16.65 -1.89
C PHE A 722 -10.13 -15.56 -1.30
N GLY A 723 -9.90 -15.17 -0.05
CA GLY A 723 -10.70 -14.10 0.55
C GLY A 723 -10.53 -13.99 2.05
N GLY A 724 -11.40 -13.18 2.67
CA GLY A 724 -11.36 -12.97 4.10
C GLY A 724 -12.50 -12.11 4.63
N ILE A 725 -12.54 -12.03 5.95
CA ILE A 725 -13.46 -11.20 6.72
C ILE A 725 -12.64 -10.41 7.73
N VAL A 726 -12.83 -9.09 7.76
CA VAL A 726 -12.23 -8.24 8.79
C VAL A 726 -13.33 -7.47 9.50
N LEU A 727 -13.35 -7.61 10.82
CA LEU A 727 -14.25 -6.88 11.71
C LEU A 727 -13.39 -5.95 12.58
N MET A 728 -13.66 -4.65 12.55
CA MET A 728 -12.82 -3.65 13.23
C MET A 728 -13.64 -2.70 14.08
N GLN A 729 -13.02 -2.22 15.14
CA GLN A 729 -13.48 -1.11 15.96
C GLN A 729 -12.35 -0.11 16.13
N SER A 730 -12.66 1.18 16.03
CA SER A 730 -11.69 2.25 16.23
C SER A 730 -12.24 3.29 17.20
N ALA A 731 -11.37 3.96 17.95
CA ALA A 731 -11.74 5.12 18.73
C ALA A 731 -10.55 6.05 18.99
N VAL A 732 -10.82 7.34 19.01
CA VAL A 732 -9.89 8.36 19.50
C VAL A 732 -9.83 8.26 21.03
N THR A 733 -8.64 8.14 21.60
CA THR A 733 -8.41 8.01 23.05
C THR A 733 -7.90 9.29 23.70
N ALA A 734 -7.23 10.14 22.92
CA ALA A 734 -6.81 11.46 23.35
C ALA A 734 -6.89 12.43 22.17
N SER A 735 -7.36 13.65 22.43
CA SER A 735 -7.43 14.73 21.44
C SER A 735 -7.03 16.05 22.10
N ASN A 736 -6.17 16.78 21.41
CA ASN A 736 -5.71 18.09 21.84
C ASN A 736 -6.47 19.24 21.16
N VAL A 737 -7.45 18.94 20.31
CA VAL A 737 -8.31 19.98 19.70
C VAL A 737 -9.15 20.64 20.78
N PRO A 738 -9.02 21.98 20.97
CA PRO A 738 -9.80 22.69 21.96
C PRO A 738 -11.31 22.64 21.69
N ALA A 739 -12.13 22.46 22.71
CA ALA A 739 -13.59 22.38 22.56
C ALA A 739 -14.21 23.58 21.79
N LYS A 740 -13.67 24.78 22.00
CA LYS A 740 -14.10 26.00 21.27
C LYS A 740 -13.78 26.00 19.77
N ASN A 741 -12.86 25.13 19.35
CA ASN A 741 -12.44 24.99 17.94
C ASN A 741 -13.10 23.79 17.27
N MET A 742 -13.90 23.07 18.03
CA MET A 742 -14.69 21.99 17.47
C MET A 742 -15.75 22.57 16.52
N PRO A 743 -16.06 21.88 15.44
CA PRO A 743 -17.04 22.29 14.45
C PRO A 743 -18.45 22.54 15.03
N GLN A 744 -19.10 23.61 14.65
CA GLN A 744 -20.45 23.96 15.13
C GLN A 744 -21.52 23.77 14.05
N PRO A 745 -22.73 23.36 14.40
CA PRO A 745 -23.18 22.84 15.69
C PRO A 745 -22.67 21.45 15.94
N LEU A 746 -22.07 21.22 17.08
CA LEU A 746 -21.49 19.94 17.44
C LEU A 746 -22.42 19.12 18.28
N LEU A 747 -22.51 17.86 17.94
CA LEU A 747 -23.01 16.81 18.81
C LEU A 747 -22.01 16.51 19.95
N TYR A 748 -20.74 16.89 19.76
CA TYR A 748 -19.63 16.50 20.63
C TYR A 748 -18.75 17.70 20.98
N THR A 749 -18.26 17.74 22.19
CA THR A 749 -17.31 18.74 22.71
C THR A 749 -15.85 18.29 22.60
N THR A 750 -15.61 17.07 22.16
CA THR A 750 -14.29 16.46 22.00
C THR A 750 -14.34 15.36 20.95
N ASN A 751 -13.20 15.10 20.29
CA ASN A 751 -13.05 13.93 19.41
C ASN A 751 -12.88 12.61 20.18
N VAL A 752 -12.61 12.66 21.48
CA VAL A 752 -12.41 11.45 22.30
C VAL A 752 -13.67 10.58 22.31
N GLY A 753 -13.48 9.29 22.02
CA GLY A 753 -14.55 8.30 21.91
C GLY A 753 -15.14 8.15 20.51
N LEU A 754 -14.88 9.10 19.60
CA LEU A 754 -15.35 8.99 18.20
C LEU A 754 -14.55 7.95 17.43
N ALA A 755 -15.22 7.28 16.49
CA ALA A 755 -14.58 6.39 15.54
C ALA A 755 -13.66 7.16 14.58
N LEU A 756 -12.76 6.46 13.91
CA LEU A 756 -11.90 7.04 12.88
C LEU A 756 -12.64 7.19 11.55
N ALA A 757 -12.27 8.22 10.79
CA ALA A 757 -12.70 8.40 9.42
C ALA A 757 -12.05 7.35 8.48
N ASN A 758 -12.66 7.08 7.34
CA ASN A 758 -12.20 6.16 6.29
C ASN A 758 -12.06 4.68 6.71
N VAL A 759 -12.62 4.29 7.85
CA VAL A 759 -12.59 2.90 8.35
C VAL A 759 -13.90 2.19 8.02
N ALA A 760 -13.82 1.08 7.29
CA ALA A 760 -14.93 0.14 7.17
C ALA A 760 -14.90 -0.81 8.36
N HIS A 761 -15.88 -0.75 9.25
CA HIS A 761 -15.93 -1.59 10.45
C HIS A 761 -16.12 -3.07 10.12
N GLN A 762 -16.76 -3.37 8.99
CA GLN A 762 -16.96 -4.74 8.50
C GLN A 762 -16.59 -4.79 7.02
N SER A 763 -15.76 -5.74 6.68
CA SER A 763 -15.38 -6.00 5.30
C SER A 763 -15.31 -7.50 5.05
N PHE A 764 -15.80 -7.90 3.89
CA PHE A 764 -15.77 -9.27 3.40
C PHE A 764 -15.30 -9.27 1.95
N SER A 765 -14.54 -10.28 1.57
CA SER A 765 -14.24 -10.58 0.18
C SER A 765 -14.08 -12.08 0.01
N LEU A 766 -14.56 -12.61 -1.11
CA LEU A 766 -14.38 -14.01 -1.48
C LEU A 766 -14.33 -14.12 -3.00
N LEU A 767 -13.19 -14.53 -3.53
CA LEU A 767 -13.02 -15.02 -4.88
C LEU A 767 -13.11 -16.54 -4.85
N SER A 768 -13.88 -17.11 -5.73
CA SER A 768 -14.09 -18.56 -5.83
C SER A 768 -14.04 -18.97 -7.29
N LYS A 769 -13.28 -20.04 -7.60
CA LYS A 769 -13.17 -20.62 -8.93
C LYS A 769 -13.38 -22.12 -8.85
N TYR A 770 -14.24 -22.66 -9.72
CA TYR A 770 -14.55 -24.07 -9.80
C TYR A 770 -14.32 -24.61 -11.20
N GLN A 771 -13.52 -25.66 -11.33
CA GLN A 771 -13.31 -26.40 -12.56
C GLN A 771 -14.49 -27.35 -12.82
N LEU A 772 -15.40 -26.93 -13.71
CA LEU A 772 -16.60 -27.69 -14.03
C LEU A 772 -16.25 -28.94 -14.85
N THR A 773 -15.44 -28.76 -15.89
CA THR A 773 -14.89 -29.81 -16.76
C THR A 773 -13.41 -29.52 -17.03
N ASP A 774 -12.74 -30.37 -17.78
CA ASP A 774 -11.34 -30.09 -18.17
C ASP A 774 -11.21 -28.85 -19.05
N MET A 775 -12.27 -28.48 -19.77
CA MET A 775 -12.34 -27.32 -20.65
C MET A 775 -12.87 -26.06 -19.93
N TRP A 776 -13.88 -26.20 -19.05
CA TRP A 776 -14.63 -25.08 -18.50
C TRP A 776 -14.33 -24.82 -17.04
N GLU A 777 -13.99 -23.58 -16.71
CA GLU A 777 -13.89 -23.05 -15.34
C GLU A 777 -14.90 -21.92 -15.14
N LEU A 778 -15.56 -21.92 -14.00
CA LEU A 778 -16.49 -20.87 -13.58
C LEU A 778 -15.96 -20.22 -12.32
N GLY A 779 -16.08 -18.91 -12.22
CA GLY A 779 -15.66 -18.22 -11.01
C GLY A 779 -16.36 -16.89 -10.83
N GLY A 780 -16.10 -16.29 -9.69
CA GLY A 780 -16.64 -14.98 -9.37
C GLY A 780 -16.14 -14.48 -8.03
N GLN A 781 -16.39 -13.21 -7.77
CA GLN A 781 -16.01 -12.53 -6.55
C GLN A 781 -17.21 -11.84 -5.92
N ALA A 782 -17.31 -11.92 -4.59
CA ALA A 782 -18.22 -11.13 -3.78
C ALA A 782 -17.41 -10.21 -2.87
N VAL A 783 -17.75 -8.93 -2.83
CA VAL A 783 -17.11 -7.93 -1.96
C VAL A 783 -18.18 -7.18 -1.20
N TYR A 784 -18.03 -7.09 0.13
CA TYR A 784 -18.85 -6.27 1.01
C TYR A 784 -17.99 -5.24 1.75
N ARG A 785 -18.52 -4.04 1.86
CA ARG A 785 -18.01 -3.00 2.76
C ARG A 785 -19.17 -2.41 3.55
N SER A 786 -18.98 -2.26 4.85
CA SER A 786 -19.90 -1.50 5.68
C SER A 786 -19.81 0.00 5.35
N ARG A 787 -20.76 0.78 5.85
CA ARG A 787 -20.71 2.25 5.78
C ARG A 787 -19.35 2.76 6.23
N ILE A 788 -18.83 3.76 5.49
CA ILE A 788 -17.59 4.46 5.83
C ILE A 788 -17.94 5.92 6.08
N TYR A 789 -17.49 6.45 7.21
CA TYR A 789 -17.67 7.86 7.55
C TYR A 789 -16.48 8.67 7.05
N GLY A 790 -16.80 9.89 6.55
CA GLY A 790 -15.79 10.92 6.32
C GLY A 790 -15.39 11.59 7.62
N GLY A 791 -14.48 12.54 7.54
CA GLY A 791 -14.05 13.34 8.69
C GLY A 791 -12.76 14.09 8.39
N GLN A 792 -12.49 15.14 9.14
CA GLN A 792 -11.21 15.82 9.09
C GLN A 792 -10.22 15.07 9.97
N LEU A 793 -9.23 14.47 9.32
CA LEU A 793 -8.03 13.84 9.85
C LEU A 793 -8.23 12.57 10.69
N LEU A 794 -8.85 12.62 11.84
CA LEU A 794 -8.91 11.44 12.72
C LEU A 794 -10.33 11.01 13.05
N ALA A 795 -11.19 11.93 13.46
CA ALA A 795 -12.51 11.57 13.94
C ALA A 795 -13.56 11.49 12.83
N ALA A 796 -14.36 10.45 12.87
CA ALA A 796 -15.48 10.29 11.95
C ALA A 796 -16.51 11.39 12.15
N ASN A 797 -17.03 11.89 11.04
CA ASN A 797 -18.17 12.78 11.01
C ASN A 797 -19.42 12.00 10.58
N GLU A 798 -20.36 11.81 11.49
CA GLU A 798 -21.58 11.04 11.23
C GLU A 798 -22.49 11.68 10.16
N GLY A 799 -22.35 12.99 9.92
CA GLY A 799 -23.08 13.70 8.87
C GLY A 799 -22.56 13.44 7.46
N THR A 800 -21.40 12.79 7.31
CA THR A 800 -20.76 12.53 6.02
C THR A 800 -20.37 11.07 5.93
N SER A 801 -21.01 10.33 5.03
CA SER A 801 -20.70 8.91 4.87
C SER A 801 -21.01 8.42 3.47
N ILE A 802 -20.32 7.38 3.05
CA ILE A 802 -20.69 6.56 1.90
C ILE A 802 -21.41 5.30 2.39
N PRO A 803 -22.49 4.89 1.70
CA PRO A 803 -23.31 3.75 2.13
C PRO A 803 -22.55 2.43 2.02
N ASN A 804 -23.02 1.44 2.77
CA ASN A 804 -22.55 0.06 2.60
C ASN A 804 -22.95 -0.50 1.23
N TYR A 805 -22.17 -1.44 0.74
CA TYR A 805 -22.46 -2.08 -0.54
C TYR A 805 -22.03 -3.55 -0.59
N TRP A 806 -22.70 -4.29 -1.46
CA TRP A 806 -22.23 -5.55 -2.03
C TRP A 806 -21.92 -5.33 -3.50
N LYS A 807 -20.79 -5.86 -3.95
CA LYS A 807 -20.37 -5.95 -5.34
C LYS A 807 -20.16 -7.41 -5.70
N PHE A 808 -20.63 -7.82 -6.87
CA PHE A 808 -20.45 -9.15 -7.40
C PHE A 808 -19.84 -9.09 -8.80
N ASP A 809 -18.82 -9.92 -9.01
CA ASP A 809 -18.19 -10.14 -10.31
C ASP A 809 -18.31 -11.62 -10.66
N ALA A 810 -18.32 -11.97 -11.94
CA ALA A 810 -18.29 -13.34 -12.39
C ALA A 810 -17.45 -13.51 -13.65
N PHE A 811 -16.94 -14.70 -13.85
CA PHE A 811 -16.26 -15.07 -15.07
C PHE A 811 -16.50 -16.52 -15.45
N VAL A 812 -16.36 -16.78 -16.73
CA VAL A 812 -16.26 -18.12 -17.31
C VAL A 812 -15.00 -18.17 -18.16
N GLU A 813 -14.19 -19.20 -17.99
CA GLU A 813 -12.99 -19.47 -18.75
C GLU A 813 -13.11 -20.77 -19.50
N ALA A 814 -12.78 -20.76 -20.79
CA ALA A 814 -12.66 -21.93 -21.64
C ALA A 814 -11.19 -22.19 -21.98
N LYS A 815 -10.67 -23.35 -21.58
CA LYS A 815 -9.37 -23.86 -22.02
C LYS A 815 -9.58 -24.54 -23.37
N ILE A 816 -9.30 -23.81 -24.46
CA ILE A 816 -9.54 -24.29 -25.83
C ILE A 816 -8.58 -25.46 -26.13
N ASP A 817 -7.32 -25.27 -25.79
CA ASP A 817 -6.27 -26.28 -25.83
C ASP A 817 -5.15 -25.94 -24.82
N LYS A 818 -4.00 -26.60 -24.93
CA LYS A 818 -2.86 -26.36 -24.03
C LYS A 818 -2.26 -24.95 -24.16
N ASN A 819 -2.52 -24.25 -25.28
CA ASN A 819 -1.92 -22.97 -25.60
C ASN A 819 -2.91 -21.81 -25.52
N TRP A 820 -4.22 -22.08 -25.72
CA TRP A 820 -5.21 -21.04 -25.85
C TRP A 820 -6.30 -21.11 -24.79
N LYS A 821 -6.59 -19.97 -24.19
CA LYS A 821 -7.70 -19.79 -23.24
C LYS A 821 -8.54 -18.58 -23.68
N LEU A 822 -9.83 -18.68 -23.45
CA LEU A 822 -10.78 -17.59 -23.66
C LEU A 822 -11.55 -17.37 -22.35
N LYS A 823 -11.51 -16.16 -21.81
CA LYS A 823 -12.20 -15.79 -20.58
C LYS A 823 -13.16 -14.65 -20.86
N LEU A 824 -14.41 -14.83 -20.47
CA LEU A 824 -15.39 -13.74 -20.37
C LEU A 824 -15.53 -13.36 -18.89
N TYR A 825 -15.24 -12.11 -18.58
CA TYR A 825 -15.33 -11.54 -17.24
C TYR A 825 -16.37 -10.43 -17.22
N VAL A 826 -17.25 -10.42 -16.20
CA VAL A 826 -18.23 -9.35 -15.97
C VAL A 826 -18.00 -8.76 -14.60
N ASN A 827 -17.54 -7.51 -14.59
CA ASN A 827 -17.35 -6.73 -13.38
C ASN A 827 -18.66 -6.05 -12.98
N ASN A 828 -18.96 -6.01 -11.67
CA ASN A 828 -20.16 -5.39 -11.11
C ASN A 828 -21.45 -5.85 -11.82
N ILE A 829 -21.71 -7.16 -11.81
CA ILE A 829 -22.84 -7.81 -12.55
C ILE A 829 -24.18 -7.12 -12.27
N THR A 830 -24.41 -6.72 -11.04
CA THR A 830 -25.66 -6.08 -10.59
C THR A 830 -25.75 -4.61 -11.00
N ASN A 831 -24.70 -4.06 -11.64
CA ASN A 831 -24.57 -2.62 -11.90
C ASN A 831 -24.84 -1.75 -10.66
N LYS A 832 -24.35 -2.22 -9.51
CA LYS A 832 -24.51 -1.52 -8.24
C LYS A 832 -23.80 -0.17 -8.31
N LEU A 833 -24.50 0.89 -7.98
CA LEU A 833 -23.89 2.18 -7.69
C LEU A 833 -23.25 2.09 -6.29
N TYR A 834 -21.96 2.30 -6.21
CA TYR A 834 -21.22 2.35 -4.95
C TYR A 834 -20.05 3.32 -5.05
N TYR A 835 -19.45 3.65 -3.91
CA TYR A 835 -18.41 4.66 -3.82
C TYR A 835 -17.16 4.05 -3.17
N GLU A 836 -16.01 4.38 -3.71
CA GLU A 836 -14.72 3.84 -3.26
C GLU A 836 -14.12 4.67 -2.14
N ALA A 837 -14.27 5.99 -2.20
CA ALA A 837 -13.67 6.91 -1.25
C ALA A 837 -14.51 8.17 -1.05
N LEU A 838 -14.32 8.79 0.11
CA LEU A 838 -14.91 10.07 0.48
C LEU A 838 -13.78 11.07 0.74
N TYR A 839 -13.90 12.26 0.15
CA TYR A 839 -12.95 13.34 0.38
C TYR A 839 -13.08 13.91 1.81
N GLN A 840 -11.95 14.19 2.46
CA GLN A 840 -11.88 14.56 3.87
C GLN A 840 -12.20 16.03 4.16
N SER A 841 -12.47 16.86 3.17
CA SER A 841 -12.68 18.30 3.38
C SER A 841 -14.08 18.66 3.87
N ALA A 842 -14.23 19.94 4.26
CA ALA A 842 -15.53 20.51 4.59
C ALA A 842 -16.50 20.62 3.39
N ALA A 843 -16.01 20.51 2.17
CA ALA A 843 -16.78 20.50 0.92
C ALA A 843 -16.64 19.11 0.24
N PRO A 844 -17.18 18.04 0.83
CA PRO A 844 -16.89 16.68 0.40
C PRO A 844 -17.43 16.38 -0.99
N PHE A 845 -16.70 15.58 -1.70
CA PHE A 845 -17.11 14.84 -2.88
C PHE A 845 -16.73 13.37 -2.69
N VAL A 846 -17.26 12.50 -3.52
CA VAL A 846 -17.01 11.06 -3.41
C VAL A 846 -16.53 10.51 -4.73
N LEU A 847 -15.56 9.58 -4.67
CA LEU A 847 -15.15 8.81 -5.83
C LEU A 847 -16.19 7.74 -6.11
N GLU A 848 -16.88 7.85 -7.24
CA GLU A 848 -17.78 6.82 -7.71
C GLU A 848 -16.99 5.69 -8.35
N ALA A 849 -17.35 4.46 -7.98
CA ALA A 849 -16.77 3.27 -8.57
C ALA A 849 -17.28 3.04 -9.99
N PRO A 850 -16.48 2.36 -10.85
CA PRO A 850 -16.91 2.01 -12.20
C PRO A 850 -18.20 1.21 -12.22
N GLY A 851 -19.02 1.46 -13.24
CA GLY A 851 -20.25 0.72 -13.51
C GLY A 851 -19.98 -0.73 -13.92
N ARG A 852 -21.03 -1.41 -14.40
CA ARG A 852 -20.90 -2.76 -14.97
C ARG A 852 -20.13 -2.70 -16.28
N ALA A 853 -19.12 -3.57 -16.40
CA ALA A 853 -18.33 -3.76 -17.61
C ALA A 853 -18.12 -5.25 -17.89
N ALA A 854 -18.06 -5.61 -19.16
CA ALA A 854 -17.72 -6.97 -19.59
C ALA A 854 -16.42 -6.94 -20.39
N TYR A 855 -15.58 -7.95 -20.19
CA TYR A 855 -14.28 -8.09 -20.83
C TYR A 855 -14.13 -9.49 -21.42
N LEU A 856 -13.71 -9.58 -22.68
CA LEU A 856 -13.32 -10.80 -23.33
C LEU A 856 -11.79 -10.83 -23.43
N VAL A 857 -11.18 -11.80 -22.76
CA VAL A 857 -9.73 -11.98 -22.70
C VAL A 857 -9.34 -13.23 -23.49
N LEU A 858 -8.53 -13.06 -24.52
CA LEU A 858 -7.88 -14.15 -25.27
C LEU A 858 -6.43 -14.26 -24.81
N SER A 859 -6.07 -15.42 -24.27
CA SER A 859 -4.72 -15.72 -23.79
C SER A 859 -4.05 -16.75 -24.66
N ALA A 860 -2.81 -16.46 -25.08
CA ALA A 860 -1.93 -17.39 -25.76
C ALA A 860 -0.72 -17.71 -24.89
N ARG A 861 -0.34 -18.98 -24.79
CA ARG A 861 0.75 -19.50 -23.94
C ARG A 861 1.60 -20.52 -24.72
N TYR A 862 2.91 -20.24 -24.90
CA TYR A 862 3.83 -21.07 -25.68
C TYR A 862 5.15 -21.32 -24.93
#